data_589b33f0ea7070a00232cb059e0e1f55
#
_entry.id   589b33f0ea7070a00232cb059e0e1f55
#
_cell.length_a   1.000
_cell.length_b   1.000
_cell.length_c   1.000
_cell.angle_alpha   90.00
_cell.angle_beta   90.00
_cell.angle_gamma   90.00
#
_symmetry.space_group_name_H-M   'P 1'
#
loop_
_entity.id
_entity.type
_entity.pdbx_description
1 polymer ?
#
loop_
_entity_poly.entity_id
_entity_poly.type
_entity_poly.pdbx_seq_one_letter_code
_entity_poly.pdbx_strand_id
1 'polypeptide(L)'
;MAASSMTDGAGGRGMTTGHRRTSGMIGIIAVMGAWAVPSPAAEDAARVVREGVPQGTLREGVFETSSIFPGTRRDYHVYVPAQVRSGTPARLMVFMDGLGYAKADGAFRVPTVLDNLIHDGHLRPTVAVFVNPGTIPPTRPDAAARSNRSFEYDSLGDRYARFLADEFLPVALDGIEVSADPRDRAVCGISSGGICAFTAAWERPDLFGRVLSHIGSFTDIRGGWAYPGLVRRTKEQPKPIRVYLQEGRDDLDNLFGNWPLANESLAAALRFAGYQHRFVMTDGGHSGTAGGEGLPDALRWLWSDEPGDASTATPPEKATYVPHADAVRREGVPRGTVERMPPWESTVFPGTVRDWSVYVPAQYRPDTPAAVMVFQDGHDYVKEDGRWRVPAVFDNLIASGAMPPTIAVFVDPGHERGKEAPPSPWKNSNRSLEYDSLGDRYARFLLDEILAEVGRRWSISTDPGSRAIGGASSGGICAFTAAWERPDAFGRVYSTIGSYTALRGGDAYPSLVRKTEPKPIRVYLADTSGDISNQFGNWPLANRTMAAALEYMGYDVRFDWAEGFAHDSVHGAQLFPDAMRWLWRAETHEPVVDTKGDLKGDMTLLRLLVPGQSWEVVAGGLGFADAPCTDAEGNFFYCDMKAPEVVRIAAADGSRTTVCREAISGLEFGPDGRLYGCQGGKKRVVSIDPSTGDVKTLAEGIQANDLAVTPDGFAFITETGPRRVTRIRIADGTTSIADDGAATGPGDVGSPTAAEGIRGPNGIALSNDGGTLAVSDHRGTHVWTFRLGSDGALDAKMPTMTMRRPIDPKGDFAFHQPPPLLEAASGDGMAVDRVGRWYVTSALGVQVFDPTGRLCGVLPKPAPTKPLTSCVLAGPGHEWLYVTNGDTIYRRRLAIGP
;
A
#
# COMPACT_ATOMS: atom_id res chain seq x y z
N MET A 1 16.81 -42.67 19.84
CA MET A 1 16.84 -43.45 21.11
C MET A 1 16.20 -42.61 22.20
N ALA A 2 15.05 -43.15 22.70
CA ALA A 2 14.50 -43.08 24.06
C ALA A 2 14.35 -41.65 24.67
N ALA A 3 13.15 -41.10 24.88
CA ALA A 3 12.00 -41.49 25.74
C ALA A 3 12.33 -41.53 27.25
N SER A 4 11.55 -40.77 27.95
CA SER A 4 10.82 -40.97 29.25
C SER A 4 10.84 -39.66 30.05
N SER A 5 9.75 -39.09 30.45
CA SER A 5 8.53 -39.37 31.22
C SER A 5 8.64 -39.02 32.71
N MET A 6 7.62 -38.34 33.20
CA MET A 6 7.07 -38.31 34.59
C MET A 6 7.83 -37.46 35.65
N THR A 7 7.21 -36.79 36.62
CA THR A 7 5.87 -36.70 37.22
C THR A 7 5.82 -35.57 38.24
N ASP A 8 4.59 -35.05 38.48
CA ASP A 8 4.01 -34.54 39.70
C ASP A 8 4.80 -33.85 40.84
N GLY A 9 4.15 -32.80 41.34
CA GLY A 9 4.43 -32.28 42.68
C GLY A 9 3.67 -30.99 43.03
N ALA A 10 2.60 -31.14 43.77
CA ALA A 10 1.65 -30.15 44.22
C ALA A 10 2.16 -29.11 45.26
N GLY A 11 1.45 -28.01 45.32
CA GLY A 11 1.17 -27.33 46.60
C GLY A 11 1.69 -25.92 46.78
N GLY A 12 0.76 -24.97 47.02
CA GLY A 12 1.12 -23.69 47.64
C GLY A 12 0.13 -22.55 47.39
N ARG A 13 -0.84 -22.37 48.29
CA ARG A 13 -1.82 -21.29 48.33
C ARG A 13 -1.16 -19.91 48.51
N GLY A 14 -1.69 -18.89 47.84
CA GLY A 14 -1.44 -17.48 48.14
C GLY A 14 -2.60 -16.61 47.63
N MET A 15 -3.50 -16.20 48.56
CA MET A 15 -4.55 -15.22 48.31
C MET A 15 -3.96 -13.85 48.03
N THR A 16 -4.43 -13.15 47.00
CA THR A 16 -4.48 -11.69 46.97
C THR A 16 -5.74 -11.22 46.23
N THR A 17 -6.43 -10.32 46.91
CA THR A 17 -7.73 -9.69 46.73
C THR A 17 -7.86 -8.97 45.38
N GLY A 18 -8.89 -9.34 44.61
CA GLY A 18 -9.30 -8.60 43.44
C GLY A 18 -10.33 -7.52 43.73
N HIS A 19 -10.11 -6.32 43.28
CA HIS A 19 -11.12 -5.25 43.28
C HIS A 19 -12.07 -5.45 42.09
N ARG A 20 -13.31 -5.75 42.39
CA ARG A 20 -14.42 -5.70 41.42
C ARG A 20 -14.83 -4.24 41.18
N ARG A 21 -14.76 -3.77 39.98
CA ARG A 21 -15.51 -2.60 39.50
C ARG A 21 -16.85 -3.10 38.94
N THR A 22 -17.93 -2.68 39.57
CA THR A 22 -19.31 -2.84 39.14
C THR A 22 -19.63 -1.90 38.01
N SER A 23 -19.86 -2.43 36.80
CA SER A 23 -20.51 -1.70 35.70
C SER A 23 -22.00 -1.99 35.75
N GLY A 24 -22.83 -0.96 35.87
CA GLY A 24 -24.28 -1.05 35.90
C GLY A 24 -24.84 -1.53 34.55
N MET A 25 -25.50 -2.65 34.55
CA MET A 25 -26.32 -3.15 33.44
C MET A 25 -27.70 -2.49 33.50
N ILE A 26 -28.03 -1.75 32.43
CA ILE A 26 -29.44 -1.43 32.12
C ILE A 26 -29.98 -2.62 31.35
N GLY A 27 -30.97 -3.27 31.94
CA GLY A 27 -31.63 -4.45 31.36
C GLY A 27 -32.50 -4.08 30.15
N ILE A 28 -32.15 -4.57 29.00
CA ILE A 28 -33.02 -4.65 27.83
C ILE A 28 -33.57 -6.06 27.80
N ILE A 29 -34.91 -6.19 27.92
CA ILE A 29 -35.62 -7.46 27.77
C ILE A 29 -35.52 -7.88 26.31
N ALA A 30 -34.59 -8.79 26.00
CA ALA A 30 -34.55 -9.46 24.70
C ALA A 30 -35.55 -10.61 24.68
N VAL A 31 -36.51 -10.53 23.80
CA VAL A 31 -37.34 -11.67 23.43
C VAL A 31 -36.46 -12.70 22.74
N MET A 32 -36.09 -13.76 23.47
CA MET A 32 -35.39 -14.90 22.86
C MET A 32 -36.34 -15.65 21.94
N GLY A 33 -36.35 -15.34 20.65
CA GLY A 33 -36.72 -16.30 19.63
C GLY A 33 -35.66 -17.38 19.60
N ALA A 34 -36.04 -18.63 19.84
CA ALA A 34 -35.17 -19.80 19.73
C ALA A 34 -34.66 -19.89 18.27
N TRP A 35 -33.47 -19.43 18.04
CA TRP A 35 -32.73 -19.71 16.79
C TRP A 35 -32.26 -21.17 16.91
N ALA A 36 -32.86 -22.05 16.11
CA ALA A 36 -32.32 -23.37 15.88
C ALA A 36 -30.89 -23.22 15.36
N VAL A 37 -29.92 -23.81 16.06
CA VAL A 37 -28.56 -23.98 15.55
C VAL A 37 -28.73 -24.73 14.23
N PRO A 38 -28.31 -24.19 13.08
CA PRO A 38 -28.40 -24.93 11.85
C PRO A 38 -27.55 -26.19 11.99
N SER A 39 -28.16 -27.35 11.79
CA SER A 39 -27.46 -28.61 11.56
C SER A 39 -26.41 -28.35 10.45
N PRO A 40 -25.20 -28.94 10.53
CA PRO A 40 -24.24 -28.80 9.42
C PRO A 40 -25.00 -29.10 8.12
N ALA A 41 -25.01 -28.11 7.23
CA ALA A 41 -25.72 -28.23 5.96
C ALA A 41 -25.23 -29.50 5.27
N ALA A 42 -26.12 -30.36 4.82
CA ALA A 42 -25.72 -31.50 4.00
C ALA A 42 -24.88 -31.01 2.82
N GLU A 43 -23.72 -31.61 2.59
CA GLU A 43 -22.84 -31.27 1.47
C GLU A 43 -23.66 -31.21 0.18
N ASP A 44 -23.55 -30.13 -0.61
CA ASP A 44 -24.25 -29.98 -1.91
C ASP A 44 -23.97 -31.20 -2.76
N ALA A 45 -25.02 -31.92 -3.22
CA ALA A 45 -24.91 -33.11 -4.05
C ALA A 45 -24.09 -32.86 -5.35
N ALA A 46 -23.95 -31.62 -5.78
CA ALA A 46 -23.10 -31.24 -6.91
C ALA A 46 -21.60 -31.40 -6.61
N ARG A 47 -21.18 -31.45 -5.36
CA ARG A 47 -19.77 -31.58 -4.95
C ARG A 47 -19.30 -33.01 -4.71
N VAL A 48 -20.18 -33.98 -4.83
CA VAL A 48 -19.90 -35.41 -4.60
C VAL A 48 -20.01 -36.16 -5.93
N VAL A 49 -19.10 -37.08 -6.17
CA VAL A 49 -19.19 -37.97 -7.34
C VAL A 49 -20.47 -38.80 -7.23
N ARG A 50 -21.34 -38.71 -8.25
CA ARG A 50 -22.63 -39.42 -8.29
C ARG A 50 -22.61 -40.54 -9.30
N GLU A 51 -23.19 -41.69 -8.93
CA GLU A 51 -23.37 -42.82 -9.83
C GLU A 51 -24.26 -42.44 -11.04
N GLY A 52 -23.89 -42.86 -12.22
CA GLY A 52 -24.62 -42.55 -13.46
C GLY A 52 -24.33 -41.19 -14.08
N VAL A 53 -23.56 -40.31 -13.43
CA VAL A 53 -23.12 -39.05 -14.03
C VAL A 53 -21.86 -39.29 -14.88
N PRO A 54 -21.90 -38.98 -16.20
CA PRO A 54 -20.74 -39.10 -17.05
C PRO A 54 -19.62 -38.17 -16.61
N GLN A 55 -18.43 -38.72 -16.36
CA GLN A 55 -17.27 -37.97 -15.95
C GLN A 55 -16.42 -37.50 -17.15
N GLY A 56 -15.96 -36.26 -17.11
CA GLY A 56 -15.04 -35.72 -18.12
C GLY A 56 -13.63 -36.26 -17.97
N THR A 57 -12.74 -35.81 -18.83
CA THR A 57 -11.33 -36.19 -18.85
C THR A 57 -10.45 -35.03 -18.47
N LEU A 58 -9.41 -35.29 -17.67
CA LEU A 58 -8.38 -34.31 -17.29
C LEU A 58 -7.10 -34.57 -18.09
N ARG A 59 -6.58 -33.57 -18.78
CA ARG A 59 -5.30 -33.59 -19.48
C ARG A 59 -4.31 -32.71 -18.75
N GLU A 60 -3.09 -33.17 -18.57
CA GLU A 60 -2.02 -32.42 -17.91
C GLU A 60 -1.03 -31.89 -18.92
N GLY A 61 -0.46 -30.71 -18.64
CA GLY A 61 0.54 -30.09 -19.52
C GLY A 61 1.48 -29.16 -18.74
N VAL A 62 2.55 -28.81 -19.42
CA VAL A 62 3.55 -27.82 -18.95
C VAL A 62 3.71 -26.77 -20.03
N PHE A 63 3.78 -25.48 -19.61
CA PHE A 63 4.00 -24.37 -20.53
C PHE A 63 5.27 -23.61 -20.11
N GLU A 64 6.25 -23.48 -21.03
CA GLU A 64 7.59 -22.95 -20.76
C GLU A 64 8.06 -21.92 -21.81
N THR A 65 7.20 -21.59 -22.79
CA THR A 65 7.59 -20.81 -23.97
C THR A 65 7.05 -19.39 -23.99
N SER A 66 6.72 -18.84 -22.80
CA SER A 66 6.15 -17.49 -22.73
C SER A 66 7.19 -16.43 -23.09
N SER A 67 6.84 -15.55 -24.02
CA SER A 67 7.56 -14.32 -24.31
C SER A 67 7.10 -13.16 -23.45
N ILE A 68 5.84 -13.19 -22.99
CA ILE A 68 5.24 -12.17 -22.08
C ILE A 68 5.80 -12.32 -20.66
N PHE A 69 6.03 -13.57 -20.22
CA PHE A 69 6.67 -13.90 -18.94
C PHE A 69 7.90 -14.79 -19.19
N PRO A 70 8.99 -14.20 -19.71
CA PRO A 70 10.15 -14.97 -20.16
C PRO A 70 10.80 -15.78 -19.03
N GLY A 71 11.26 -16.99 -19.36
CA GLY A 71 11.93 -17.88 -18.42
C GLY A 71 11.02 -18.55 -17.40
N THR A 72 9.69 -18.34 -17.45
CA THR A 72 8.74 -19.01 -16.56
C THR A 72 8.33 -20.39 -17.06
N ARG A 73 8.16 -21.30 -16.10
CA ARG A 73 7.56 -22.63 -16.28
C ARG A 73 6.29 -22.69 -15.44
N ARG A 74 5.22 -23.28 -16.00
CA ARG A 74 3.94 -23.48 -15.26
C ARG A 74 3.28 -24.78 -15.63
N ASP A 75 2.73 -25.46 -14.65
CA ASP A 75 1.91 -26.63 -14.84
C ASP A 75 0.45 -26.22 -15.06
N TYR A 76 -0.26 -26.93 -15.93
CA TYR A 76 -1.68 -26.71 -16.18
C TYR A 76 -2.43 -28.00 -16.43
N HIS A 77 -3.73 -27.98 -16.19
CA HIS A 77 -4.63 -29.08 -16.56
C HIS A 77 -5.75 -28.54 -17.43
N VAL A 78 -6.28 -29.36 -18.30
CA VAL A 78 -7.48 -29.10 -19.13
C VAL A 78 -8.50 -30.17 -18.86
N TYR A 79 -9.63 -29.80 -18.30
CA TYR A 79 -10.77 -30.67 -18.09
C TYR A 79 -11.76 -30.54 -19.26
N VAL A 80 -12.12 -31.65 -19.88
CA VAL A 80 -13.09 -31.73 -20.98
C VAL A 80 -14.26 -32.59 -20.57
N PRO A 81 -15.48 -32.00 -20.41
CA PRO A 81 -16.68 -32.76 -20.03
C PRO A 81 -17.02 -33.82 -21.05
N ALA A 82 -17.59 -34.93 -20.60
CA ALA A 82 -18.00 -36.04 -21.48
C ALA A 82 -19.06 -35.65 -22.53
N GLN A 83 -19.76 -34.53 -22.32
CA GLN A 83 -20.81 -34.02 -23.22
C GLN A 83 -20.27 -33.11 -24.34
N VAL A 84 -18.96 -32.78 -24.37
CA VAL A 84 -18.35 -31.99 -25.45
C VAL A 84 -18.38 -32.80 -26.75
N ARG A 85 -18.80 -32.15 -27.82
CA ARG A 85 -18.92 -32.79 -29.17
C ARG A 85 -18.24 -31.93 -30.23
N SER A 86 -17.59 -32.57 -31.19
CA SER A 86 -17.02 -31.86 -32.36
C SER A 86 -18.12 -31.08 -33.10
N GLY A 87 -17.78 -29.88 -33.56
CA GLY A 87 -18.70 -28.99 -34.30
C GLY A 87 -19.68 -28.21 -33.40
N THR A 88 -19.60 -28.38 -32.07
CA THR A 88 -20.41 -27.60 -31.13
C THR A 88 -19.46 -26.96 -30.11
N PRO A 89 -19.11 -25.65 -30.25
CA PRO A 89 -18.21 -24.97 -29.33
C PRO A 89 -18.71 -24.99 -27.89
N ALA A 90 -17.88 -25.50 -26.97
CA ALA A 90 -18.15 -25.50 -25.53
C ALA A 90 -17.93 -24.13 -24.90
N ARG A 91 -18.52 -23.89 -23.73
CA ARG A 91 -18.11 -22.75 -22.85
C ARG A 91 -16.68 -22.96 -22.37
N LEU A 92 -16.01 -21.87 -22.04
CA LEU A 92 -14.66 -21.87 -21.47
C LEU A 92 -14.66 -21.24 -20.06
N MET A 93 -13.97 -21.89 -19.12
CA MET A 93 -13.66 -21.28 -17.83
C MET A 93 -12.20 -21.51 -17.46
N VAL A 94 -11.47 -20.42 -17.17
CA VAL A 94 -10.04 -20.45 -16.82
C VAL A 94 -9.88 -20.17 -15.33
N PHE A 95 -9.15 -21.04 -14.64
CA PHE A 95 -8.92 -20.96 -13.20
C PHE A 95 -7.45 -20.63 -12.91
N MET A 96 -7.21 -19.49 -12.25
CA MET A 96 -5.91 -19.07 -11.72
C MET A 96 -5.66 -19.79 -10.38
N ASP A 97 -4.40 -20.16 -10.09
CA ASP A 97 -4.02 -21.17 -9.09
C ASP A 97 -4.74 -22.49 -9.33
N GLY A 98 -4.91 -22.82 -10.60
CA GLY A 98 -5.91 -23.74 -11.12
C GLY A 98 -5.80 -25.16 -10.60
N LEU A 99 -4.58 -25.66 -10.35
CA LEU A 99 -4.39 -27.04 -9.89
C LEU A 99 -5.07 -27.28 -8.53
N GLY A 100 -5.20 -26.24 -7.69
CA GLY A 100 -5.97 -26.31 -6.43
C GLY A 100 -7.47 -26.51 -6.67
N TYR A 101 -8.02 -25.96 -7.72
CA TYR A 101 -9.42 -26.12 -8.13
C TYR A 101 -9.72 -27.49 -8.74
N ALA A 102 -8.73 -28.08 -9.41
CA ALA A 102 -8.88 -29.38 -10.10
C ALA A 102 -8.87 -30.60 -9.15
N LYS A 103 -8.36 -30.45 -7.90
CA LYS A 103 -8.23 -31.55 -6.96
C LYS A 103 -9.58 -32.17 -6.60
N ALA A 104 -9.70 -33.51 -6.74
CA ALA A 104 -10.92 -34.26 -6.43
C ALA A 104 -11.28 -34.24 -4.94
N ASP A 105 -10.28 -34.16 -4.04
CA ASP A 105 -10.40 -34.08 -2.58
C ASP A 105 -10.18 -32.66 -2.03
N GLY A 106 -10.03 -31.68 -2.92
CA GLY A 106 -9.81 -30.29 -2.58
C GLY A 106 -11.08 -29.56 -2.12
N ALA A 107 -10.93 -28.30 -1.76
CA ALA A 107 -12.03 -27.43 -1.36
C ALA A 107 -13.05 -27.21 -2.51
N PHE A 108 -12.58 -27.07 -3.76
CA PHE A 108 -13.41 -26.66 -4.89
C PHE A 108 -13.97 -27.83 -5.73
N ARG A 109 -13.20 -28.87 -5.98
CA ARG A 109 -13.60 -30.08 -6.74
C ARG A 109 -14.26 -29.76 -8.09
N VAL A 110 -13.72 -28.79 -8.83
CA VAL A 110 -14.35 -28.24 -10.05
C VAL A 110 -14.75 -29.31 -11.08
N PRO A 111 -13.94 -30.33 -11.41
CA PRO A 111 -14.35 -31.38 -12.33
C PRO A 111 -15.66 -32.06 -11.93
N THR A 112 -15.76 -32.49 -10.66
CA THR A 112 -16.98 -33.15 -10.12
C THR A 112 -18.19 -32.20 -10.14
N VAL A 113 -17.99 -30.92 -9.77
CA VAL A 113 -19.07 -29.91 -9.78
C VAL A 113 -19.56 -29.67 -11.22
N LEU A 114 -18.66 -29.56 -12.19
CA LEU A 114 -19.03 -29.40 -13.61
C LEU A 114 -19.77 -30.62 -14.14
N ASP A 115 -19.28 -31.85 -13.87
CA ASP A 115 -19.96 -33.08 -14.31
C ASP A 115 -21.42 -33.11 -13.83
N ASN A 116 -21.62 -32.83 -12.55
CA ASN A 116 -22.95 -32.88 -11.94
C ASN A 116 -23.87 -31.74 -12.48
N LEU A 117 -23.38 -30.50 -12.55
CA LEU A 117 -24.18 -29.36 -13.01
C LEU A 117 -24.51 -29.46 -14.50
N ILE A 118 -23.63 -30.04 -15.34
CA ILE A 118 -23.88 -30.25 -16.76
C ILE A 118 -24.90 -31.41 -16.93
N HIS A 119 -24.76 -32.49 -16.17
CA HIS A 119 -25.70 -33.60 -16.19
C HIS A 119 -27.11 -33.19 -15.76
N ASP A 120 -27.23 -32.35 -14.74
CA ASP A 120 -28.51 -31.84 -14.24
C ASP A 120 -29.12 -30.76 -15.15
N GLY A 121 -28.43 -30.35 -16.22
CA GLY A 121 -28.90 -29.33 -17.17
C GLY A 121 -28.78 -27.88 -16.66
N HIS A 122 -28.11 -27.68 -15.53
CA HIS A 122 -27.85 -26.33 -14.99
C HIS A 122 -26.78 -25.57 -15.78
N LEU A 123 -25.83 -26.29 -16.38
CA LEU A 123 -24.78 -25.71 -17.22
C LEU A 123 -24.74 -26.36 -18.59
N ARG A 124 -24.42 -25.59 -19.62
CA ARG A 124 -23.99 -26.15 -20.94
C ARG A 124 -22.58 -26.75 -20.75
N PRO A 125 -22.16 -27.68 -21.66
CA PRO A 125 -20.81 -28.21 -21.64
C PRO A 125 -19.77 -27.07 -21.53
N THR A 126 -18.93 -27.11 -20.46
CA THR A 126 -17.97 -26.06 -20.12
C THR A 126 -16.60 -26.72 -19.94
N VAL A 127 -15.65 -26.39 -20.82
CA VAL A 127 -14.26 -26.78 -20.70
C VAL A 127 -13.61 -25.92 -19.62
N ALA A 128 -12.90 -26.57 -18.67
CA ALA A 128 -12.16 -25.86 -17.63
C ALA A 128 -10.64 -25.97 -17.87
N VAL A 129 -9.96 -24.84 -17.85
CA VAL A 129 -8.50 -24.75 -17.93
C VAL A 129 -7.96 -24.30 -16.58
N PHE A 130 -7.12 -25.12 -15.96
CA PHE A 130 -6.53 -24.89 -14.65
C PHE A 130 -5.06 -24.53 -14.86
N VAL A 131 -4.70 -23.28 -14.63
CA VAL A 131 -3.33 -22.79 -14.84
C VAL A 131 -2.73 -22.28 -13.55
N ASN A 132 -1.53 -22.76 -13.24
CA ASN A 132 -0.76 -22.20 -12.13
C ASN A 132 0.06 -20.97 -12.57
N PRO A 133 0.47 -20.12 -11.63
CA PRO A 133 1.38 -19.02 -11.94
C PRO A 133 2.75 -19.56 -12.35
N GLY A 134 3.50 -18.74 -13.06
CA GLY A 134 4.85 -19.08 -13.49
C GLY A 134 5.83 -19.18 -12.32
N THR A 135 6.75 -20.11 -12.47
CA THR A 135 7.95 -20.23 -11.64
C THR A 135 9.16 -20.07 -12.54
N ILE A 136 10.14 -19.29 -12.14
CA ILE A 136 11.43 -19.14 -12.81
C ILE A 136 12.39 -20.15 -12.19
N PRO A 137 12.70 -21.26 -12.88
CA PRO A 137 13.64 -22.24 -12.39
C PRO A 137 15.04 -21.61 -12.29
N PRO A 138 15.85 -22.00 -11.30
CA PRO A 138 17.22 -21.52 -11.21
C PRO A 138 18.11 -22.10 -12.32
N THR A 139 19.11 -21.35 -12.73
CA THR A 139 20.18 -21.80 -13.63
C THR A 139 21.48 -22.11 -12.86
N ARG A 140 21.48 -21.88 -11.55
CA ARG A 140 22.59 -22.14 -10.63
C ARG A 140 22.19 -23.21 -9.64
N PRO A 141 23.10 -24.13 -9.26
CA PRO A 141 22.79 -25.24 -8.34
C PRO A 141 22.32 -24.80 -6.96
N ASP A 142 22.84 -23.67 -6.46
CA ASP A 142 22.57 -23.17 -5.10
C ASP A 142 21.45 -22.13 -5.05
N ALA A 143 20.91 -21.72 -6.20
CA ALA A 143 19.82 -20.76 -6.27
C ALA A 143 18.45 -21.43 -6.14
N ALA A 144 17.51 -20.72 -5.52
CA ALA A 144 16.13 -21.17 -5.38
C ALA A 144 15.29 -20.81 -6.61
N ALA A 145 14.29 -21.65 -6.89
CA ALA A 145 13.26 -21.29 -7.87
C ALA A 145 12.46 -20.07 -7.39
N ARG A 146 12.25 -19.10 -8.26
CA ARG A 146 11.56 -17.84 -7.95
C ARG A 146 10.10 -17.90 -8.42
N SER A 147 9.16 -17.71 -7.50
CA SER A 147 7.74 -17.59 -7.84
C SER A 147 7.47 -16.27 -8.57
N ASN A 148 6.76 -16.34 -9.68
CA ASN A 148 6.31 -15.17 -10.44
C ASN A 148 4.84 -14.79 -10.12
N ARG A 149 4.19 -15.49 -9.18
CA ARG A 149 2.75 -15.37 -8.89
C ARG A 149 2.30 -13.95 -8.61
N SER A 150 2.97 -13.24 -7.70
CA SER A 150 2.54 -11.88 -7.37
C SER A 150 2.73 -10.91 -8.54
N PHE A 151 3.80 -11.06 -9.32
CA PHE A 151 4.00 -10.23 -10.50
C PHE A 151 2.96 -10.50 -11.59
N GLU A 152 2.60 -11.76 -11.81
CA GLU A 152 1.60 -12.13 -12.82
C GLU A 152 0.17 -11.77 -12.42
N TYR A 153 -0.20 -12.02 -11.16
CA TYR A 153 -1.58 -12.00 -10.72
C TYR A 153 -2.02 -10.68 -10.09
N ASP A 154 -1.14 -10.03 -9.32
CA ASP A 154 -1.50 -8.80 -8.59
C ASP A 154 -1.21 -7.52 -9.39
N SER A 155 -0.45 -7.60 -10.50
CA SER A 155 -0.18 -6.45 -11.36
C SER A 155 -1.42 -6.06 -12.14
N LEU A 156 -1.70 -4.76 -12.18
CA LEU A 156 -2.78 -4.21 -13.01
C LEU A 156 -2.35 -4.16 -14.48
N GLY A 157 -3.32 -4.10 -15.40
CA GLY A 157 -3.09 -4.03 -16.84
C GLY A 157 -3.36 -5.34 -17.59
N ASP A 158 -3.18 -5.32 -18.90
CA ASP A 158 -3.63 -6.38 -19.80
C ASP A 158 -2.65 -7.54 -19.98
N ARG A 159 -1.46 -7.48 -19.36
CA ARG A 159 -0.36 -8.42 -19.59
C ARG A 159 -0.78 -9.88 -19.40
N TYR A 160 -1.46 -10.18 -18.28
CA TYR A 160 -1.91 -11.54 -18.02
C TYR A 160 -3.02 -12.00 -18.99
N ALA A 161 -3.93 -11.11 -19.34
CA ALA A 161 -4.97 -11.41 -20.31
C ALA A 161 -4.38 -11.69 -21.71
N ARG A 162 -3.36 -10.93 -22.14
CA ARG A 162 -2.61 -11.21 -23.39
C ARG A 162 -1.87 -12.55 -23.32
N PHE A 163 -1.21 -12.83 -22.19
CA PHE A 163 -0.60 -14.12 -21.96
C PHE A 163 -1.61 -15.27 -22.16
N LEU A 164 -2.79 -15.16 -21.56
CA LEU A 164 -3.84 -16.16 -21.74
C LEU A 164 -4.27 -16.27 -23.22
N ALA A 165 -4.54 -15.15 -23.88
CA ALA A 165 -5.12 -15.13 -25.22
C ALA A 165 -4.13 -15.48 -26.32
N ASP A 166 -2.93 -14.90 -26.25
CA ASP A 166 -1.99 -14.91 -27.38
C ASP A 166 -0.98 -16.06 -27.31
N GLU A 167 -0.69 -16.57 -26.10
CA GLU A 167 0.33 -17.59 -25.90
C GLU A 167 -0.23 -18.90 -25.35
N PHE A 168 -0.96 -18.85 -24.23
CA PHE A 168 -1.26 -20.04 -23.43
C PHE A 168 -2.49 -20.81 -23.93
N LEU A 169 -3.66 -20.15 -24.09
CA LEU A 169 -4.91 -20.84 -24.48
C LEU A 169 -4.83 -21.50 -25.87
N PRO A 170 -4.15 -20.93 -26.88
CA PRO A 170 -3.95 -21.64 -28.17
C PRO A 170 -3.27 -23.00 -28.00
N VAL A 171 -2.31 -23.12 -27.07
CA VAL A 171 -1.61 -24.39 -26.79
C VAL A 171 -2.46 -25.30 -25.91
N ALA A 172 -3.04 -24.78 -24.82
CA ALA A 172 -3.81 -25.59 -23.87
C ALA A 172 -5.09 -26.17 -24.48
N LEU A 173 -5.70 -25.45 -25.42
CA LEU A 173 -6.96 -25.87 -26.08
C LEU A 173 -6.75 -26.55 -27.43
N ASP A 174 -5.53 -26.97 -27.76
CA ASP A 174 -5.28 -27.68 -29.04
C ASP A 174 -6.23 -28.86 -29.24
N GLY A 175 -6.94 -28.84 -30.36
CA GLY A 175 -7.96 -29.82 -30.69
C GLY A 175 -9.28 -29.72 -29.93
N ILE A 176 -9.53 -28.64 -29.15
CA ILE A 176 -10.76 -28.43 -28.37
C ILE A 176 -11.48 -27.17 -28.88
N GLU A 177 -12.70 -27.32 -29.35
CA GLU A 177 -13.51 -26.20 -29.82
C GLU A 177 -14.23 -25.50 -28.67
N VAL A 178 -13.90 -24.21 -28.41
CA VAL A 178 -14.56 -23.38 -27.44
C VAL A 178 -15.19 -22.15 -28.09
N SER A 179 -16.28 -21.65 -27.50
CA SER A 179 -16.97 -20.44 -27.97
C SER A 179 -16.03 -19.23 -27.95
N ALA A 180 -16.12 -18.40 -28.99
CA ALA A 180 -15.44 -17.12 -29.08
C ALA A 180 -16.25 -15.96 -28.42
N ASP A 181 -17.54 -16.18 -28.08
CA ASP A 181 -18.39 -15.19 -27.44
C ASP A 181 -17.90 -14.95 -25.99
N PRO A 182 -17.53 -13.73 -25.60
CA PRO A 182 -17.09 -13.44 -24.24
C PRO A 182 -18.13 -13.79 -23.17
N ARG A 183 -19.42 -13.82 -23.50
CA ARG A 183 -20.48 -14.25 -22.59
C ARG A 183 -20.44 -15.75 -22.27
N ASP A 184 -19.78 -16.53 -23.09
CA ASP A 184 -19.51 -17.97 -22.90
C ASP A 184 -18.11 -18.23 -22.33
N ARG A 185 -17.37 -17.18 -21.91
CA ARG A 185 -16.02 -17.29 -21.39
C ARG A 185 -15.92 -16.66 -20.00
N ALA A 186 -15.43 -17.44 -19.05
CA ALA A 186 -15.27 -17.00 -17.66
C ALA A 186 -13.82 -17.14 -17.19
N VAL A 187 -13.47 -16.31 -16.24
CA VAL A 187 -12.22 -16.38 -15.47
C VAL A 187 -12.53 -16.48 -13.98
N CYS A 188 -11.74 -17.30 -13.28
CA CYS A 188 -11.93 -17.57 -11.85
C CYS A 188 -10.61 -17.62 -11.11
N GLY A 189 -10.59 -17.21 -9.84
CA GLY A 189 -9.42 -17.37 -8.99
C GLY A 189 -9.68 -17.05 -7.53
N ILE A 190 -8.70 -17.37 -6.69
CA ILE A 190 -8.72 -17.13 -5.25
C ILE A 190 -7.57 -16.18 -4.86
N SER A 191 -7.84 -15.25 -3.94
CA SER A 191 -6.83 -14.32 -3.42
C SER A 191 -6.19 -13.51 -4.57
N SER A 192 -4.86 -13.56 -4.77
CA SER A 192 -4.22 -12.96 -5.96
C SER A 192 -4.82 -13.50 -7.27
N GLY A 193 -5.21 -14.78 -7.32
CA GLY A 193 -5.93 -15.33 -8.49
C GLY A 193 -7.29 -14.68 -8.71
N GLY A 194 -7.98 -14.25 -7.64
CA GLY A 194 -9.26 -13.55 -7.71
C GLY A 194 -9.16 -12.16 -8.35
N ILE A 195 -8.17 -11.35 -7.93
CA ILE A 195 -7.91 -10.07 -8.59
C ILE A 195 -7.38 -10.27 -10.02
N CYS A 196 -6.56 -11.28 -10.28
CA CYS A 196 -6.09 -11.63 -11.61
C CYS A 196 -7.26 -11.93 -12.56
N ALA A 197 -8.23 -12.73 -12.11
CA ALA A 197 -9.44 -13.02 -12.88
C ALA A 197 -10.23 -11.75 -13.20
N PHE A 198 -10.42 -10.89 -12.20
CA PHE A 198 -11.10 -9.60 -12.40
C PHE A 198 -10.32 -8.71 -13.38
N THR A 199 -9.00 -8.57 -13.19
CA THR A 199 -8.12 -7.77 -14.07
C THR A 199 -8.18 -8.26 -15.51
N ALA A 200 -8.11 -9.57 -15.76
CA ALA A 200 -8.16 -10.14 -17.11
C ALA A 200 -9.47 -9.79 -17.85
N ALA A 201 -10.61 -9.90 -17.18
CA ALA A 201 -11.89 -9.53 -17.76
C ALA A 201 -12.08 -8.00 -17.84
N TRP A 202 -11.55 -7.26 -16.88
CA TRP A 202 -11.60 -5.79 -16.87
C TRP A 202 -10.83 -5.19 -18.06
N GLU A 203 -9.65 -5.69 -18.35
CA GLU A 203 -8.81 -5.19 -19.44
C GLU A 203 -9.24 -5.73 -20.81
N ARG A 204 -9.72 -6.98 -20.85
CA ARG A 204 -10.15 -7.65 -22.09
C ARG A 204 -11.56 -8.22 -21.97
N PRO A 205 -12.59 -7.32 -21.84
CA PRO A 205 -13.99 -7.74 -21.78
C PRO A 205 -14.49 -8.33 -23.12
N ASP A 206 -13.75 -8.14 -24.17
CA ASP A 206 -13.93 -8.79 -25.47
C ASP A 206 -13.54 -10.27 -25.48
N LEU A 207 -12.72 -10.70 -24.50
CA LEU A 207 -12.30 -12.09 -24.34
C LEU A 207 -13.05 -12.83 -23.23
N PHE A 208 -13.34 -12.14 -22.11
CA PHE A 208 -13.94 -12.72 -20.91
C PHE A 208 -15.08 -11.84 -20.41
N GLY A 209 -16.31 -12.32 -20.50
CA GLY A 209 -17.50 -11.61 -20.03
C GLY A 209 -17.96 -12.01 -18.64
N ARG A 210 -17.31 -12.95 -17.96
CA ARG A 210 -17.72 -13.48 -16.66
C ARG A 210 -16.55 -13.64 -15.72
N VAL A 211 -16.74 -13.23 -14.45
CA VAL A 211 -15.71 -13.26 -13.39
C VAL A 211 -16.24 -13.95 -12.16
N LEU A 212 -15.47 -14.86 -11.60
CA LEU A 212 -15.68 -15.45 -10.28
C LEU A 212 -14.44 -15.20 -9.43
N SER A 213 -14.56 -14.37 -8.41
CA SER A 213 -13.46 -14.04 -7.49
C SER A 213 -13.78 -14.51 -6.07
N HIS A 214 -12.96 -15.40 -5.54
CA HIS A 214 -13.01 -15.85 -4.16
C HIS A 214 -11.96 -15.07 -3.36
N ILE A 215 -12.37 -14.40 -2.27
CA ILE A 215 -11.48 -13.65 -1.37
C ILE A 215 -10.40 -12.86 -2.12
N GLY A 216 -10.83 -12.09 -3.14
CA GLY A 216 -9.93 -11.42 -4.08
C GLY A 216 -9.04 -10.37 -3.43
N SER A 217 -7.77 -10.32 -3.83
CA SER A 217 -6.77 -9.39 -3.28
C SER A 217 -6.91 -7.96 -3.83
N PHE A 218 -8.10 -7.34 -3.71
CA PHE A 218 -8.33 -5.95 -4.13
C PHE A 218 -7.68 -4.93 -3.20
N THR A 219 -6.55 -5.30 -2.64
CA THR A 219 -5.72 -4.55 -1.69
C THR A 219 -4.46 -4.01 -2.35
N ASP A 220 -3.56 -3.38 -1.59
CA ASP A 220 -2.33 -2.79 -2.14
C ASP A 220 -1.15 -3.78 -2.19
N ILE A 221 -1.36 -4.97 -2.74
CA ILE A 221 -0.22 -5.82 -3.08
C ILE A 221 0.56 -5.17 -4.23
N ARG A 222 -0.14 -4.81 -5.33
CA ARG A 222 0.41 -4.10 -6.50
C ARG A 222 -0.58 -3.08 -7.08
N GLY A 223 -1.34 -2.39 -6.23
CA GLY A 223 -2.27 -1.34 -6.64
C GLY A 223 -3.73 -1.76 -6.79
N GLY A 224 -4.13 -2.98 -6.39
CA GLY A 224 -5.50 -3.48 -6.50
C GLY A 224 -6.56 -2.61 -5.80
N TRP A 225 -6.17 -1.85 -4.78
CA TRP A 225 -7.02 -0.88 -4.09
C TRP A 225 -7.65 0.19 -5.01
N ALA A 226 -7.08 0.41 -6.21
CA ALA A 226 -7.58 1.41 -7.15
C ALA A 226 -8.88 0.98 -7.85
N TYR A 227 -9.22 -0.31 -7.87
CA TYR A 227 -10.39 -0.82 -8.62
C TYR A 227 -11.73 -0.19 -8.24
N PRO A 228 -12.08 0.03 -6.96
CA PRO A 228 -13.36 0.69 -6.64
C PRO A 228 -13.51 2.07 -7.33
N GLY A 229 -12.44 2.87 -7.35
CA GLY A 229 -12.42 4.16 -8.06
C GLY A 229 -12.50 3.99 -9.58
N LEU A 230 -11.77 3.03 -10.16
CA LEU A 230 -11.79 2.72 -11.59
C LEU A 230 -13.19 2.29 -12.05
N VAL A 231 -13.84 1.40 -11.31
CA VAL A 231 -15.18 0.89 -11.61
C VAL A 231 -16.22 2.02 -11.57
N ARG A 232 -16.19 2.88 -10.56
CA ARG A 232 -17.15 4.00 -10.45
C ARG A 232 -17.09 4.95 -11.63
N ARG A 233 -15.90 5.15 -12.22
CA ARG A 233 -15.71 6.00 -13.40
C ARG A 233 -16.36 5.45 -14.69
N THR A 234 -16.70 4.17 -14.73
CA THR A 234 -17.37 3.56 -15.90
C THR A 234 -18.88 3.59 -15.83
N LYS A 235 -19.49 4.31 -14.87
CA LYS A 235 -20.95 4.36 -14.68
C LYS A 235 -21.74 4.67 -15.95
N GLU A 236 -21.25 5.60 -16.77
CA GLU A 236 -21.93 5.99 -18.02
C GLU A 236 -21.76 4.96 -19.14
N GLN A 237 -20.70 4.13 -19.07
CA GLN A 237 -20.40 3.07 -20.02
C GLN A 237 -19.79 1.86 -19.30
N PRO A 238 -20.59 1.08 -18.56
CA PRO A 238 -20.10 -0.10 -17.87
C PRO A 238 -19.54 -1.12 -18.87
N LYS A 239 -18.40 -1.73 -18.50
CA LYS A 239 -17.86 -2.83 -19.30
C LYS A 239 -18.82 -4.03 -19.29
N PRO A 240 -18.95 -4.81 -20.38
CA PRO A 240 -19.93 -5.91 -20.48
C PRO A 240 -19.47 -7.16 -19.73
N ILE A 241 -19.15 -7.03 -18.43
CA ILE A 241 -18.73 -8.13 -17.55
C ILE A 241 -19.77 -8.40 -16.46
N ARG A 242 -19.94 -9.68 -16.12
CA ARG A 242 -20.74 -10.17 -15.01
C ARG A 242 -19.83 -10.69 -13.91
N VAL A 243 -20.02 -10.25 -12.66
CA VAL A 243 -19.05 -10.47 -11.58
C VAL A 243 -19.69 -11.13 -10.37
N TYR A 244 -19.14 -12.25 -9.94
CA TYR A 244 -19.45 -12.88 -8.66
C TYR A 244 -18.25 -12.72 -7.72
N LEU A 245 -18.48 -12.15 -6.55
CA LEU A 245 -17.49 -11.96 -5.50
C LEU A 245 -17.92 -12.76 -4.26
N GLN A 246 -17.00 -13.55 -3.70
CA GLN A 246 -17.19 -14.18 -2.38
C GLN A 246 -16.06 -13.73 -1.46
N GLU A 247 -16.41 -13.41 -0.20
CA GLU A 247 -15.46 -12.94 0.81
C GLU A 247 -15.75 -13.58 2.17
N GLY A 248 -14.76 -13.63 3.06
CA GLY A 248 -14.87 -14.09 4.44
C GLY A 248 -14.85 -12.92 5.44
N ARG A 249 -15.70 -12.98 6.50
CA ARG A 249 -15.76 -11.92 7.53
C ARG A 249 -14.46 -11.77 8.31
N ASP A 250 -13.80 -12.90 8.56
CA ASP A 250 -12.59 -13.01 9.36
C ASP A 250 -11.33 -13.14 8.47
N ASP A 251 -11.41 -12.60 7.23
CA ASP A 251 -10.30 -12.62 6.30
C ASP A 251 -9.21 -11.61 6.72
N LEU A 252 -8.10 -11.60 6.00
CA LEU A 252 -6.87 -10.89 6.34
C LEU A 252 -7.08 -9.39 6.57
N ASP A 253 -6.42 -8.88 7.58
CA ASP A 253 -6.06 -7.47 7.75
C ASP A 253 -4.55 -7.40 8.00
N ASN A 254 -3.80 -6.92 7.01
CA ASN A 254 -2.34 -6.95 7.06
C ASN A 254 -1.69 -5.74 6.35
N LEU A 255 -0.38 -5.82 6.12
CA LEU A 255 0.42 -4.81 5.40
C LEU A 255 -0.23 -4.31 4.11
N PHE A 256 -0.92 -5.17 3.35
CA PHE A 256 -1.47 -4.83 2.05
C PHE A 256 -2.89 -4.27 2.12
N GLY A 257 -3.58 -4.45 3.23
CA GLY A 257 -4.94 -3.94 3.44
C GLY A 257 -5.84 -4.89 4.23
N ASN A 258 -7.11 -4.53 4.31
CA ASN A 258 -8.17 -5.32 4.91
C ASN A 258 -9.02 -5.92 3.77
N TRP A 259 -8.99 -7.25 3.63
CA TRP A 259 -9.66 -7.97 2.52
C TRP A 259 -11.18 -7.80 2.52
N PRO A 260 -11.89 -8.01 3.67
CA PRO A 260 -13.34 -7.77 3.74
C PRO A 260 -13.73 -6.39 3.26
N LEU A 261 -13.09 -5.33 3.77
CA LEU A 261 -13.39 -3.94 3.38
C LEU A 261 -13.05 -3.66 1.91
N ALA A 262 -11.99 -4.25 1.38
CA ALA A 262 -11.59 -4.09 -0.02
C ALA A 262 -12.63 -4.72 -0.97
N ASN A 263 -13.12 -5.93 -0.67
CA ASN A 263 -14.15 -6.61 -1.45
C ASN A 263 -15.52 -5.94 -1.30
N GLU A 264 -15.91 -5.49 -0.09
CA GLU A 264 -17.10 -4.65 0.14
C GLU A 264 -17.05 -3.35 -0.69
N SER A 265 -15.88 -2.72 -0.75
CA SER A 265 -15.67 -1.47 -1.52
C SER A 265 -15.80 -1.70 -3.02
N LEU A 266 -15.27 -2.82 -3.53
CA LEU A 266 -15.44 -3.20 -4.93
C LEU A 266 -16.91 -3.52 -5.24
N ALA A 267 -17.59 -4.30 -4.40
CA ALA A 267 -19.01 -4.61 -4.56
C ALA A 267 -19.88 -3.35 -4.56
N ALA A 268 -19.59 -2.40 -3.65
CA ALA A 268 -20.28 -1.11 -3.61
C ALA A 268 -20.01 -0.28 -4.89
N ALA A 269 -18.81 -0.37 -5.46
CA ALA A 269 -18.48 0.30 -6.72
C ALA A 269 -19.21 -0.33 -7.93
N LEU A 270 -19.23 -1.66 -8.01
CA LEU A 270 -19.96 -2.40 -9.06
C LEU A 270 -21.46 -2.07 -9.02
N ARG A 271 -22.05 -2.05 -7.81
CA ARG A 271 -23.45 -1.66 -7.60
C ARG A 271 -23.71 -0.23 -8.06
N PHE A 272 -22.86 0.72 -7.67
CA PHE A 272 -22.98 2.12 -8.06
C PHE A 272 -22.91 2.32 -9.58
N ALA A 273 -22.00 1.59 -10.24
CA ALA A 273 -21.82 1.70 -11.69
C ALA A 273 -22.79 0.83 -12.51
N GLY A 274 -23.71 0.08 -11.86
CA GLY A 274 -24.77 -0.67 -12.53
C GLY A 274 -24.32 -2.00 -13.14
N TYR A 275 -23.19 -2.56 -12.69
CA TYR A 275 -22.74 -3.88 -13.16
C TYR A 275 -23.67 -5.01 -12.68
N GLN A 276 -23.80 -6.05 -13.51
CA GLN A 276 -24.40 -7.31 -13.09
C GLN A 276 -23.41 -8.01 -12.13
N HIS A 277 -23.66 -7.93 -10.82
CA HIS A 277 -22.79 -8.51 -9.83
C HIS A 277 -23.56 -9.19 -8.70
N ARG A 278 -22.94 -10.14 -8.04
CA ARG A 278 -23.39 -10.73 -6.76
C ARG A 278 -22.22 -10.72 -5.80
N PHE A 279 -22.47 -10.27 -4.57
CA PHE A 279 -21.50 -10.27 -3.49
C PHE A 279 -22.00 -11.12 -2.33
N VAL A 280 -21.23 -12.12 -1.96
CA VAL A 280 -21.56 -13.06 -0.87
C VAL A 280 -20.49 -12.96 0.22
N MET A 281 -20.90 -12.45 1.40
CA MET A 281 -20.07 -12.47 2.60
C MET A 281 -20.37 -13.75 3.38
N THR A 282 -19.34 -14.55 3.63
CA THR A 282 -19.42 -15.82 4.37
C THR A 282 -18.71 -15.69 5.72
N ASP A 283 -18.96 -16.63 6.62
CA ASP A 283 -18.15 -16.77 7.82
C ASP A 283 -16.83 -17.48 7.46
N GLY A 284 -15.73 -17.11 8.13
CA GLY A 284 -14.41 -17.69 7.93
C GLY A 284 -13.36 -16.70 7.44
N GLY A 285 -12.12 -17.17 7.36
CA GLY A 285 -10.94 -16.39 7.01
C GLY A 285 -10.37 -16.75 5.63
N HIS A 286 -9.08 -16.46 5.41
CA HIS A 286 -8.39 -16.58 4.12
C HIS A 286 -8.20 -18.06 3.70
N SER A 287 -9.26 -18.70 3.27
CA SER A 287 -9.22 -20.10 2.80
C SER A 287 -10.21 -20.36 1.67
N GLY A 288 -9.95 -21.42 0.89
CA GLY A 288 -10.85 -21.83 -0.19
C GLY A 288 -12.11 -22.59 0.27
N THR A 289 -12.30 -22.81 1.57
CA THR A 289 -13.39 -23.67 2.09
C THR A 289 -14.76 -23.11 1.75
N ALA A 290 -15.07 -21.90 2.18
CA ALA A 290 -16.36 -21.26 1.92
C ALA A 290 -16.60 -21.03 0.41
N GLY A 291 -15.56 -20.64 -0.34
CA GLY A 291 -15.63 -20.50 -1.79
C GLY A 291 -15.95 -21.83 -2.49
N GLY A 292 -15.36 -22.93 -2.02
CA GLY A 292 -15.64 -24.27 -2.54
C GLY A 292 -17.03 -24.78 -2.20
N GLU A 293 -17.51 -24.54 -0.98
CA GLU A 293 -18.88 -24.87 -0.55
C GLU A 293 -19.91 -24.13 -1.39
N GLY A 294 -19.71 -22.84 -1.65
CA GLY A 294 -20.59 -22.00 -2.45
C GLY A 294 -20.42 -22.13 -3.96
N LEU A 295 -19.42 -22.89 -4.45
CA LEU A 295 -19.09 -22.95 -5.87
C LEU A 295 -20.27 -23.41 -6.78
N PRO A 296 -21.07 -24.43 -6.44
CA PRO A 296 -22.19 -24.81 -7.28
C PRO A 296 -23.19 -23.66 -7.51
N ASP A 297 -23.53 -22.92 -6.46
CA ASP A 297 -24.45 -21.79 -6.55
C ASP A 297 -23.82 -20.60 -7.30
N ALA A 298 -22.53 -20.33 -7.07
CA ALA A 298 -21.78 -19.32 -7.80
C ALA A 298 -21.79 -19.60 -9.30
N LEU A 299 -21.58 -20.85 -9.72
CA LEU A 299 -21.62 -21.25 -11.11
C LEU A 299 -23.03 -21.17 -11.72
N ARG A 300 -24.07 -21.63 -10.99
CA ARG A 300 -25.47 -21.49 -11.44
C ARG A 300 -25.81 -20.03 -11.73
N TRP A 301 -25.48 -19.14 -10.79
CA TRP A 301 -25.75 -17.71 -10.96
C TRP A 301 -24.88 -17.08 -12.06
N LEU A 302 -23.59 -17.41 -12.10
CA LEU A 302 -22.64 -16.82 -13.06
C LEU A 302 -23.09 -17.08 -14.51
N TRP A 303 -23.66 -18.26 -14.76
CA TRP A 303 -24.09 -18.71 -16.09
C TRP A 303 -25.60 -18.54 -16.37
N SER A 304 -26.37 -18.02 -15.42
CA SER A 304 -27.79 -17.69 -15.57
C SER A 304 -28.00 -16.27 -16.10
N ASP A 305 -29.27 -15.94 -16.39
CA ASP A 305 -29.74 -14.59 -16.68
C ASP A 305 -30.38 -13.91 -15.47
N GLU A 306 -30.20 -14.48 -14.26
CA GLU A 306 -30.70 -13.89 -13.02
C GLU A 306 -30.08 -12.50 -12.80
N PRO A 307 -30.84 -11.53 -12.29
CA PRO A 307 -30.31 -10.20 -11.99
C PRO A 307 -29.22 -10.26 -10.91
N GLY A 308 -28.33 -9.28 -10.95
CA GLY A 308 -27.37 -9.02 -9.87
C GLY A 308 -28.03 -8.39 -8.65
N ASP A 309 -27.23 -8.15 -7.62
CA ASP A 309 -27.68 -7.51 -6.38
C ASP A 309 -28.22 -6.11 -6.66
N ALA A 310 -29.45 -5.88 -6.27
CA ALA A 310 -30.09 -4.58 -6.37
C ALA A 310 -29.55 -3.60 -5.31
N SER A 311 -29.66 -2.31 -5.57
CA SER A 311 -29.41 -1.30 -4.54
C SER A 311 -30.52 -1.36 -3.50
N THR A 312 -30.21 -1.85 -2.31
CA THR A 312 -31.16 -1.93 -1.17
C THR A 312 -30.97 -0.78 -0.18
N ALA A 313 -30.20 0.25 -0.54
CA ALA A 313 -29.97 1.37 0.37
C ALA A 313 -31.30 2.10 0.63
N THR A 314 -31.90 1.83 1.80
CA THR A 314 -32.95 2.71 2.34
C THR A 314 -32.30 4.03 2.68
N PRO A 315 -32.85 5.17 2.22
CA PRO A 315 -32.36 6.45 2.67
C PRO A 315 -32.35 6.50 4.19
N PRO A 316 -31.27 6.98 4.83
CA PRO A 316 -31.23 7.09 6.28
C PRO A 316 -32.31 8.03 6.76
N GLU A 317 -32.94 7.69 7.92
CA GLU A 317 -33.83 8.63 8.60
C GLU A 317 -33.05 9.89 8.97
N LYS A 318 -33.69 11.04 8.82
CA LYS A 318 -33.05 12.31 9.18
C LYS A 318 -32.92 12.39 10.70
N ALA A 319 -31.69 12.14 11.19
CA ALA A 319 -31.40 12.19 12.60
C ALA A 319 -31.61 13.59 13.19
N THR A 320 -32.19 13.65 14.39
CA THR A 320 -32.38 14.90 15.09
C THR A 320 -31.11 15.23 15.90
N TYR A 321 -30.57 16.44 15.73
CA TYR A 321 -29.46 16.92 16.52
C TYR A 321 -29.88 17.15 17.98
N VAL A 322 -29.20 16.50 18.92
CA VAL A 322 -29.33 16.72 20.37
C VAL A 322 -28.02 17.30 20.88
N PRO A 323 -28.02 18.57 21.36
CA PRO A 323 -26.79 19.17 21.89
C PRO A 323 -26.25 18.38 23.09
N HIS A 324 -24.96 18.07 23.06
CA HIS A 324 -24.27 17.54 24.25
C HIS A 324 -24.32 18.56 25.40
N ALA A 325 -24.31 18.08 26.67
CA ALA A 325 -24.36 18.97 27.85
C ALA A 325 -23.24 20.01 27.87
N ASP A 326 -22.06 19.68 27.37
CA ASP A 326 -20.93 20.62 27.27
C ASP A 326 -20.98 21.54 26.02
N ALA A 327 -21.90 21.30 25.10
CA ALA A 327 -22.18 22.22 23.98
C ALA A 327 -23.23 23.29 24.34
N VAL A 328 -23.70 23.28 25.57
CA VAL A 328 -24.62 24.28 26.13
C VAL A 328 -23.88 25.17 27.11
N ARG A 329 -24.05 26.49 26.97
CA ARG A 329 -23.42 27.44 27.87
C ARG A 329 -23.89 27.22 29.30
N ARG A 330 -22.94 27.18 30.24
CA ARG A 330 -23.17 26.99 31.70
C ARG A 330 -22.99 28.30 32.43
N GLU A 331 -23.81 28.55 33.42
CA GLU A 331 -23.66 29.66 34.34
C GLU A 331 -22.38 29.51 35.19
N GLY A 332 -21.66 30.60 35.42
CA GLY A 332 -20.41 30.61 36.19
C GLY A 332 -19.16 30.13 35.41
N VAL A 333 -19.30 29.63 34.19
CA VAL A 333 -18.13 29.29 33.35
C VAL A 333 -17.59 30.56 32.67
N PRO A 334 -16.28 30.87 32.83
CA PRO A 334 -15.65 32.01 32.16
C PRO A 334 -15.76 31.88 30.63
N ARG A 335 -16.14 32.94 29.95
CA ARG A 335 -16.34 32.98 28.51
C ARG A 335 -15.11 33.51 27.78
N GLY A 336 -14.62 32.81 26.81
CA GLY A 336 -13.65 33.30 25.84
C GLY A 336 -14.25 34.32 24.87
N THR A 337 -13.42 34.95 24.08
CA THR A 337 -13.80 35.96 23.09
C THR A 337 -13.54 35.44 21.70
N VAL A 338 -14.47 35.71 20.76
CA VAL A 338 -14.29 35.45 19.34
C VAL A 338 -14.00 36.75 18.62
N GLU A 339 -12.84 36.84 17.96
CA GLU A 339 -12.44 37.95 17.13
C GLU A 339 -12.54 37.57 15.63
N ARG A 340 -13.35 38.33 14.88
CA ARG A 340 -13.35 38.20 13.41
C ARG A 340 -12.16 38.95 12.87
N MET A 341 -11.33 38.24 12.11
CA MET A 341 -10.12 38.80 11.52
C MET A 341 -10.41 39.45 10.16
N PRO A 342 -9.58 40.39 9.70
CA PRO A 342 -9.65 40.88 8.33
C PRO A 342 -9.55 39.73 7.34
N PRO A 343 -10.29 39.76 6.21
CA PRO A 343 -10.17 38.75 5.17
C PRO A 343 -8.71 38.51 4.76
N TRP A 344 -8.30 37.27 4.62
CA TRP A 344 -6.92 36.87 4.33
C TRP A 344 -6.71 36.59 2.82
N GLU A 345 -5.76 37.31 2.22
CA GLU A 345 -5.25 37.05 0.87
C GLU A 345 -4.04 36.11 0.96
N SER A 346 -4.14 34.93 0.34
CA SER A 346 -3.08 33.93 0.43
C SER A 346 -2.01 34.09 -0.66
N THR A 347 -0.76 33.92 -0.27
CA THR A 347 0.39 33.80 -1.18
C THR A 347 0.63 32.34 -1.58
N VAL A 348 0.29 31.39 -0.72
CA VAL A 348 0.36 29.95 -0.99
C VAL A 348 -0.73 29.51 -1.98
N PHE A 349 -1.93 30.14 -1.89
CA PHE A 349 -3.02 30.01 -2.84
C PHE A 349 -3.29 31.33 -3.53
N PRO A 350 -2.43 31.77 -4.48
CA PRO A 350 -2.48 33.09 -5.05
C PRO A 350 -3.81 33.34 -5.78
N GLY A 351 -4.32 34.57 -5.64
CA GLY A 351 -5.60 34.95 -6.21
C GLY A 351 -6.83 34.54 -5.41
N THR A 352 -6.65 33.99 -4.19
CA THR A 352 -7.75 33.65 -3.29
C THR A 352 -7.83 34.54 -2.07
N VAL A 353 -9.06 34.76 -1.59
CA VAL A 353 -9.38 35.45 -0.34
C VAL A 353 -10.33 34.60 0.49
N ARG A 354 -10.24 34.68 1.82
CA ARG A 354 -11.08 33.92 2.75
C ARG A 354 -11.37 34.64 4.04
N ASP A 355 -12.52 34.32 4.65
CA ASP A 355 -12.84 34.75 6.02
C ASP A 355 -12.21 33.80 7.02
N TRP A 356 -11.88 34.37 8.19
CA TRP A 356 -11.37 33.61 9.33
C TRP A 356 -11.61 34.33 10.66
N SER A 357 -11.57 33.57 11.74
CA SER A 357 -11.81 34.08 13.10
C SER A 357 -10.94 33.35 14.10
N VAL A 358 -10.70 33.99 15.26
CA VAL A 358 -9.93 33.42 16.36
C VAL A 358 -10.76 33.48 17.64
N TYR A 359 -10.87 32.35 18.33
CA TYR A 359 -11.40 32.27 19.69
C TYR A 359 -10.24 32.22 20.67
N VAL A 360 -10.27 33.08 21.67
CA VAL A 360 -9.28 33.12 22.75
C VAL A 360 -10.00 32.80 24.08
N PRO A 361 -9.60 31.73 24.80
CA PRO A 361 -10.24 31.35 26.05
C PRO A 361 -9.99 32.39 27.16
N ALA A 362 -10.93 32.53 28.09
CA ALA A 362 -10.78 33.47 29.25
C ALA A 362 -9.57 33.13 30.13
N GLN A 363 -9.08 31.89 30.10
CA GLN A 363 -7.90 31.43 30.84
C GLN A 363 -6.57 31.69 30.12
N TYR A 364 -6.59 32.30 28.91
CA TYR A 364 -5.37 32.66 28.17
C TYR A 364 -4.48 33.59 28.99
N ARG A 365 -3.17 33.34 28.93
CA ARG A 365 -2.12 34.17 29.53
C ARG A 365 -1.01 34.44 28.52
N PRO A 366 -0.61 35.68 28.29
CA PRO A 366 0.41 36.03 27.30
C PRO A 366 1.81 35.47 27.62
N ASP A 367 2.10 35.18 28.90
CA ASP A 367 3.37 34.63 29.38
C ASP A 367 3.47 33.10 29.26
N THR A 368 2.37 32.41 28.91
CA THR A 368 2.32 30.96 28.78
C THR A 368 1.75 30.58 27.40
N PRO A 369 2.54 29.96 26.53
CA PRO A 369 2.05 29.57 25.23
C PRO A 369 0.81 28.66 25.30
N ALA A 370 -0.31 29.11 24.72
CA ALA A 370 -1.56 28.36 24.69
C ALA A 370 -1.50 27.22 23.66
N ALA A 371 -2.21 26.15 23.91
CA ALA A 371 -2.50 25.17 22.88
C ALA A 371 -3.31 25.80 21.74
N VAL A 372 -3.28 25.21 20.53
CA VAL A 372 -4.02 25.73 19.38
C VAL A 372 -4.75 24.62 18.63
N MET A 373 -5.97 24.90 18.19
CA MET A 373 -6.72 24.00 17.30
C MET A 373 -7.28 24.76 16.11
N VAL A 374 -6.97 24.28 14.89
CA VAL A 374 -7.45 24.87 13.64
C VAL A 374 -8.64 24.08 13.13
N PHE A 375 -9.69 24.78 12.71
CA PHE A 375 -10.88 24.19 12.12
C PHE A 375 -11.05 24.63 10.67
N GLN A 376 -11.16 23.66 9.74
CA GLN A 376 -11.56 23.87 8.36
C GLN A 376 -13.07 24.06 8.28
N ASP A 377 -13.54 24.85 7.29
CA ASP A 377 -14.94 25.34 7.23
C ASP A 377 -15.34 26.08 8.53
N GLY A 378 -14.47 26.96 9.00
CA GLY A 378 -14.50 27.61 10.30
C GLY A 378 -15.80 28.32 10.62
N HIS A 379 -16.49 28.85 9.61
CA HIS A 379 -17.79 29.50 9.72
C HIS A 379 -18.87 28.66 10.38
N ASP A 380 -18.78 27.34 10.30
CA ASP A 380 -19.77 26.43 10.90
C ASP A 380 -19.40 26.05 12.35
N TYR A 381 -18.12 25.96 12.65
CA TYR A 381 -17.61 25.63 13.97
C TYR A 381 -17.72 26.77 14.99
N VAL A 382 -17.61 28.02 14.54
CA VAL A 382 -17.62 29.21 15.39
C VAL A 382 -19.02 29.61 15.88
N LYS A 383 -20.11 29.14 15.22
CA LYS A 383 -21.49 29.54 15.54
C LYS A 383 -21.94 29.09 16.92
N GLU A 384 -22.45 30.00 17.72
CA GLU A 384 -22.99 29.72 19.07
C GLU A 384 -24.31 28.93 19.03
N ASP A 385 -25.12 29.14 18.03
CA ASP A 385 -26.40 28.45 17.77
C ASP A 385 -26.29 27.32 16.75
N GLY A 386 -25.08 27.07 16.25
CA GLY A 386 -24.78 25.98 15.30
C GLY A 386 -24.81 24.59 15.95
N ARG A 387 -24.36 23.58 15.20
CA ARG A 387 -24.22 22.20 15.70
C ARG A 387 -22.96 22.03 16.53
N TRP A 388 -21.82 22.58 16.10
CA TRP A 388 -20.51 22.39 16.71
C TRP A 388 -20.27 23.20 17.99
N ARG A 389 -20.68 24.45 18.01
CA ARG A 389 -20.61 25.37 19.18
C ARG A 389 -19.26 25.38 19.88
N VAL A 390 -18.16 25.35 19.09
CA VAL A 390 -16.80 25.22 19.61
C VAL A 390 -16.48 26.21 20.74
N PRO A 391 -16.85 27.51 20.66
CA PRO A 391 -16.60 28.43 21.75
C PRO A 391 -17.22 27.98 23.09
N ALA A 392 -18.47 27.49 23.07
CA ALA A 392 -19.16 27.03 24.27
C ALA A 392 -18.56 25.71 24.80
N VAL A 393 -18.21 24.79 23.93
CA VAL A 393 -17.55 23.53 24.27
C VAL A 393 -16.18 23.78 24.90
N PHE A 394 -15.39 24.66 24.29
CA PHE A 394 -14.05 24.99 24.81
C PHE A 394 -14.12 25.69 26.17
N ASP A 395 -15.02 26.67 26.34
CA ASP A 395 -15.26 27.32 27.65
C ASP A 395 -15.53 26.26 28.74
N ASN A 396 -16.46 25.31 28.48
CA ASN A 396 -16.83 24.29 29.44
C ASN A 396 -15.71 23.27 29.73
N LEU A 397 -15.02 22.80 28.68
CA LEU A 397 -13.96 21.80 28.85
C LEU A 397 -12.69 22.39 29.50
N ILE A 398 -12.31 23.62 29.17
CA ILE A 398 -11.16 24.29 29.76
C ILE A 398 -11.47 24.61 31.23
N ALA A 399 -12.66 25.12 31.56
CA ALA A 399 -13.05 25.40 32.92
C ALA A 399 -13.09 24.16 33.81
N SER A 400 -13.45 22.98 33.23
CA SER A 400 -13.44 21.71 33.98
C SER A 400 -12.07 21.04 34.03
N GLY A 401 -11.04 21.58 33.37
CA GLY A 401 -9.72 20.97 33.25
C GLY A 401 -9.66 19.76 32.31
N ALA A 402 -10.70 19.51 31.51
CA ALA A 402 -10.76 18.41 30.58
C ALA A 402 -9.93 18.62 29.28
N MET A 403 -9.53 19.86 29.02
CA MET A 403 -8.57 20.25 28.00
C MET A 403 -7.75 21.47 28.47
N PRO A 404 -6.54 21.69 27.94
CA PRO A 404 -5.74 22.86 28.24
C PRO A 404 -6.37 24.15 27.69
N PRO A 405 -5.96 25.34 28.18
CA PRO A 405 -6.29 26.61 27.54
C PRO A 405 -5.89 26.56 26.05
N THR A 406 -6.87 26.55 25.15
CA THR A 406 -6.68 26.30 23.71
C THR A 406 -7.28 27.45 22.91
N ILE A 407 -6.48 28.10 22.07
CA ILE A 407 -6.94 29.07 21.09
C ILE A 407 -7.51 28.28 19.89
N ALA A 408 -8.74 28.60 19.47
CA ALA A 408 -9.31 28.02 18.25
C ALA A 408 -9.18 29.01 17.09
N VAL A 409 -8.74 28.49 15.94
CA VAL A 409 -8.59 29.25 14.70
C VAL A 409 -9.56 28.68 13.68
N PHE A 410 -10.52 29.46 13.24
CA PHE A 410 -11.58 29.06 12.33
C PHE A 410 -11.26 29.61 10.94
N VAL A 411 -10.97 28.74 9.96
CA VAL A 411 -10.52 29.15 8.64
C VAL A 411 -11.49 28.63 7.60
N ASP A 412 -12.01 29.54 6.77
CA ASP A 412 -12.84 29.17 5.63
C ASP A 412 -11.99 28.89 4.39
N PRO A 413 -12.45 28.05 3.46
CA PRO A 413 -11.76 27.84 2.19
C PRO A 413 -11.75 29.12 1.36
N GLY A 414 -10.75 29.24 0.50
CA GLY A 414 -10.61 30.42 -0.37
C GLY A 414 -11.66 30.47 -1.48
N HIS A 415 -12.00 31.70 -1.87
CA HIS A 415 -12.70 31.98 -3.10
C HIS A 415 -11.91 32.96 -3.97
N GLU A 416 -12.20 33.01 -5.25
CA GLU A 416 -11.47 33.83 -6.21
C GLU A 416 -11.62 35.33 -5.89
N ARG A 417 -10.49 36.02 -5.76
CA ARG A 417 -10.42 37.44 -5.47
C ARG A 417 -11.11 38.28 -6.57
N GLY A 418 -11.88 39.26 -6.16
CA GLY A 418 -12.60 40.15 -7.09
C GLY A 418 -13.90 39.60 -7.64
N LYS A 419 -14.26 38.35 -7.33
CA LYS A 419 -15.58 37.81 -7.53
C LYS A 419 -16.42 37.93 -6.26
N GLU A 420 -17.73 38.00 -6.41
CA GLU A 420 -18.66 37.97 -5.27
C GLU A 420 -18.48 36.61 -4.55
N ALA A 421 -18.35 36.64 -3.23
CA ALA A 421 -18.28 35.43 -2.43
C ALA A 421 -19.57 34.61 -2.61
N PRO A 422 -19.48 33.28 -2.76
CA PRO A 422 -20.66 32.43 -2.78
C PRO A 422 -21.52 32.62 -1.52
N PRO A 423 -22.81 32.34 -1.58
CA PRO A 423 -23.74 32.53 -0.46
C PRO A 423 -23.41 31.65 0.76
N SER A 424 -22.53 30.68 0.57
CA SER A 424 -22.02 29.81 1.63
C SER A 424 -20.55 29.45 1.36
N PRO A 425 -19.63 29.50 2.35
CA PRO A 425 -18.23 29.09 2.18
C PRO A 425 -18.06 27.64 1.71
N TRP A 426 -19.02 26.74 1.98
CA TRP A 426 -19.06 25.39 1.38
C TRP A 426 -19.00 25.38 -0.16
N LYS A 427 -19.39 26.47 -0.81
CA LYS A 427 -19.38 26.65 -2.26
C LYS A 427 -18.21 27.49 -2.76
N ASN A 428 -17.27 27.85 -1.90
CA ASN A 428 -16.09 28.60 -2.27
C ASN A 428 -15.31 27.84 -3.36
N SER A 429 -14.90 28.58 -4.38
CA SER A 429 -14.34 28.01 -5.62
C SER A 429 -13.09 27.17 -5.42
N ASN A 430 -12.32 27.48 -4.36
CA ASN A 430 -11.06 26.81 -4.10
C ASN A 430 -11.16 25.69 -3.05
N ARG A 431 -12.33 25.46 -2.45
CA ARG A 431 -12.50 24.53 -1.33
C ARG A 431 -11.96 23.14 -1.62
N SER A 432 -12.37 22.52 -2.71
CA SER A 432 -11.92 21.17 -3.02
C SER A 432 -10.43 21.10 -3.36
N LEU A 433 -9.89 22.12 -4.04
CA LEU A 433 -8.46 22.17 -4.35
C LEU A 433 -7.63 22.29 -3.06
N GLU A 434 -8.06 23.11 -2.11
CA GLU A 434 -7.35 23.30 -0.85
C GLU A 434 -7.44 22.11 0.09
N TYR A 435 -8.63 21.50 0.18
CA TYR A 435 -8.92 20.53 1.23
C TYR A 435 -8.72 19.06 0.81
N ASP A 436 -9.08 18.73 -0.44
CA ASP A 436 -9.04 17.34 -0.88
C ASP A 436 -7.70 16.96 -1.55
N SER A 437 -6.85 17.95 -1.89
CA SER A 437 -5.56 17.68 -2.50
C SER A 437 -4.55 17.16 -1.48
N LEU A 438 -3.81 16.12 -1.85
CA LEU A 438 -2.73 15.57 -1.04
C LEU A 438 -1.49 16.48 -1.09
N GLY A 439 -0.59 16.33 -0.10
CA GLY A 439 0.65 17.08 0.01
C GLY A 439 0.62 18.21 1.02
N ASP A 440 1.74 18.90 1.18
CA ASP A 440 1.98 19.85 2.27
C ASP A 440 1.43 21.26 2.05
N ARG A 441 0.85 21.54 0.88
CA ARG A 441 0.51 22.91 0.47
C ARG A 441 -0.45 23.60 1.44
N TYR A 442 -1.49 22.88 1.91
CA TYR A 442 -2.41 23.45 2.88
C TYR A 442 -1.79 23.63 4.26
N ALA A 443 -0.94 22.68 4.68
CA ALA A 443 -0.20 22.83 5.94
C ALA A 443 0.74 24.05 5.90
N ARG A 444 1.45 24.28 4.79
CA ARG A 444 2.27 25.50 4.60
C ARG A 444 1.43 26.77 4.68
N PHE A 445 0.28 26.80 4.01
CA PHE A 445 -0.65 27.93 4.13
C PHE A 445 -1.00 28.21 5.60
N LEU A 446 -1.36 27.19 6.37
CA LEU A 446 -1.67 27.37 7.78
C LEU A 446 -0.47 27.85 8.60
N LEU A 447 0.71 27.25 8.40
CA LEU A 447 1.90 27.53 9.21
C LEU A 447 2.55 28.87 8.87
N ASP A 448 2.72 29.15 7.58
CA ASP A 448 3.49 30.29 7.10
C ASP A 448 2.64 31.58 7.06
N GLU A 449 1.31 31.46 6.97
CA GLU A 449 0.42 32.61 6.84
C GLU A 449 -0.48 32.76 8.07
N ILE A 450 -1.43 31.84 8.32
CA ILE A 450 -2.48 32.00 9.33
C ILE A 450 -1.91 31.91 10.75
N LEU A 451 -1.18 30.83 11.09
CA LEU A 451 -0.62 30.67 12.44
C LEU A 451 0.54 31.62 12.69
N ALA A 452 1.25 32.07 11.66
CA ALA A 452 2.23 33.14 11.78
C ALA A 452 1.55 34.46 12.21
N GLU A 453 0.37 34.81 11.66
CA GLU A 453 -0.39 35.99 12.05
C GLU A 453 -0.99 35.85 13.46
N VAL A 454 -1.53 34.66 13.81
CA VAL A 454 -2.01 34.35 15.16
C VAL A 454 -0.88 34.52 16.17
N GLY A 455 0.32 34.02 15.87
CA GLY A 455 1.50 34.09 16.75
C GLY A 455 2.06 35.51 16.97
N ARG A 456 1.71 36.48 16.08
CA ARG A 456 2.05 37.90 16.32
C ARG A 456 1.19 38.55 17.41
N ARG A 457 -0.02 38.02 17.62
CA ARG A 457 -1.00 38.60 18.53
C ARG A 457 -1.11 37.85 19.84
N TRP A 458 -0.96 36.53 19.80
CA TRP A 458 -1.13 35.64 20.95
C TRP A 458 0.04 34.66 21.05
N SER A 459 0.47 34.41 22.30
CA SER A 459 1.47 33.38 22.56
C SER A 459 0.86 31.98 22.34
N ILE A 460 1.28 31.28 21.29
CA ILE A 460 0.81 29.93 20.94
C ILE A 460 1.96 28.94 20.98
N SER A 461 1.68 27.72 21.40
CA SER A 461 2.66 26.63 21.45
C SER A 461 3.11 26.22 20.03
N THR A 462 4.40 25.89 19.88
CA THR A 462 4.98 25.27 18.69
C THR A 462 5.12 23.76 18.83
N ASP A 463 4.88 23.23 20.03
CA ASP A 463 4.88 21.79 20.28
C ASP A 463 3.74 21.10 19.52
N PRO A 464 4.01 20.10 18.66
CA PRO A 464 2.97 19.40 17.91
C PRO A 464 1.95 18.69 18.81
N GLY A 465 2.36 18.23 20.02
CA GLY A 465 1.45 17.65 21.01
C GLY A 465 0.46 18.66 21.59
N SER A 466 0.72 19.96 21.46
CA SER A 466 -0.15 21.07 21.85
C SER A 466 -0.89 21.70 20.66
N ARG A 467 -0.82 21.07 19.45
CA ARG A 467 -1.47 21.56 18.24
C ARG A 467 -2.40 20.51 17.65
N ALA A 468 -3.64 20.92 17.44
CA ALA A 468 -4.68 20.10 16.84
C ALA A 468 -5.22 20.73 15.56
N ILE A 469 -5.81 19.90 14.70
CA ILE A 469 -6.46 20.33 13.47
C ILE A 469 -7.71 19.46 13.25
N GLY A 470 -8.81 20.04 12.79
CA GLY A 470 -10.06 19.29 12.67
C GLY A 470 -11.03 19.83 11.64
N GLY A 471 -11.86 18.93 11.11
CA GLY A 471 -12.90 19.24 10.14
C GLY A 471 -13.81 18.08 9.83
N ALA A 472 -14.80 18.36 8.94
CA ALA A 472 -15.76 17.38 8.47
C ALA A 472 -15.69 17.25 6.94
N SER A 473 -15.93 16.04 6.42
CA SER A 473 -15.96 15.78 4.96
C SER A 473 -14.60 16.12 4.31
N SER A 474 -14.55 17.01 3.32
CA SER A 474 -13.29 17.54 2.78
C SER A 474 -12.43 18.20 3.87
N GLY A 475 -13.04 18.88 4.86
CA GLY A 475 -12.31 19.40 6.01
C GLY A 475 -11.67 18.32 6.88
N GLY A 476 -12.28 17.14 6.95
CA GLY A 476 -11.77 15.99 7.70
C GLY A 476 -10.50 15.39 7.07
N ILE A 477 -10.51 15.15 5.77
CA ILE A 477 -9.29 14.71 5.06
C ILE A 477 -8.23 15.81 5.04
N CYS A 478 -8.60 17.08 4.90
CA CYS A 478 -7.69 18.22 4.98
C CYS A 478 -6.92 18.24 6.32
N ALA A 479 -7.64 18.03 7.42
CA ALA A 479 -7.05 17.95 8.75
C ALA A 479 -6.04 16.81 8.86
N PHE A 480 -6.41 15.64 8.38
CA PHE A 480 -5.50 14.48 8.34
C PHE A 480 -4.29 14.75 7.45
N THR A 481 -4.49 15.26 6.23
CA THR A 481 -3.41 15.58 5.28
C THR A 481 -2.41 16.56 5.90
N ALA A 482 -2.87 17.63 6.55
CA ALA A 482 -1.98 18.62 7.15
C ALA A 482 -1.11 18.02 8.27
N ALA A 483 -1.69 17.18 9.13
CA ALA A 483 -0.93 16.49 10.19
C ALA A 483 -0.02 15.38 9.62
N TRP A 484 -0.48 14.68 8.59
CA TRP A 484 0.30 13.65 7.90
C TRP A 484 1.57 14.22 7.26
N GLU A 485 1.46 15.36 6.57
CA GLU A 485 2.59 16.01 5.91
C GLU A 485 3.49 16.76 6.91
N ARG A 486 2.90 17.31 7.98
CA ARG A 486 3.62 18.11 8.99
C ARG A 486 3.34 17.60 10.42
N PRO A 487 3.76 16.36 10.74
CA PRO A 487 3.61 15.80 12.08
C PRO A 487 4.48 16.53 13.13
N ASP A 488 5.48 17.26 12.68
CA ASP A 488 6.29 18.21 13.48
C ASP A 488 5.52 19.46 13.89
N ALA A 489 4.37 19.73 13.28
CA ALA A 489 3.55 20.90 13.55
C ALA A 489 2.17 20.57 14.13
N PHE A 490 1.57 19.44 13.78
CA PHE A 490 0.25 19.01 14.23
C PHE A 490 0.28 17.57 14.72
N GLY A 491 0.10 17.37 16.03
CA GLY A 491 0.11 16.04 16.66
C GLY A 491 -1.28 15.46 16.92
N ARG A 492 -2.37 16.20 16.66
CA ARG A 492 -3.74 15.78 16.98
C ARG A 492 -4.69 16.08 15.83
N VAL A 493 -5.47 15.09 15.41
CA VAL A 493 -6.40 15.17 14.27
C VAL A 493 -7.82 14.82 14.72
N TYR A 494 -8.78 15.67 14.36
CA TYR A 494 -10.21 15.43 14.45
C TYR A 494 -10.82 15.39 13.04
N SER A 495 -11.31 14.22 12.61
CA SER A 495 -11.86 14.02 11.26
C SER A 495 -13.21 13.29 11.35
N THR A 496 -14.28 13.93 10.93
CA THR A 496 -15.60 13.30 10.88
C THR A 496 -16.10 13.22 9.45
N ILE A 497 -16.80 12.13 9.09
CA ILE A 497 -17.30 11.89 7.72
C ILE A 497 -16.24 12.23 6.67
N GLY A 498 -14.97 11.87 6.95
CA GLY A 498 -13.82 12.30 6.16
C GLY A 498 -13.84 11.81 4.72
N SER A 499 -13.44 12.67 3.76
CA SER A 499 -13.46 12.36 2.33
C SER A 499 -12.25 11.51 1.90
N TYR A 500 -11.99 10.37 2.57
CA TYR A 500 -10.92 9.42 2.20
C TYR A 500 -11.27 8.62 0.94
N THR A 501 -11.75 9.31 -0.06
CA THR A 501 -12.27 8.78 -1.34
C THR A 501 -11.49 9.30 -2.54
N ALA A 502 -11.79 8.80 -3.73
CA ALA A 502 -11.11 9.17 -4.98
C ALA A 502 -11.46 10.60 -5.48
N LEU A 503 -11.86 11.52 -4.59
CA LEU A 503 -12.22 12.88 -4.96
C LEU A 503 -11.04 13.62 -5.60
N ARG A 504 -9.87 13.58 -4.94
CA ARG A 504 -8.56 14.03 -5.44
C ARG A 504 -7.44 13.12 -4.92
N GLY A 505 -7.69 11.79 -4.88
CA GLY A 505 -6.70 10.79 -4.48
C GLY A 505 -6.67 10.46 -2.99
N GLY A 506 -7.67 10.89 -2.20
CA GLY A 506 -7.74 10.59 -0.77
C GLY A 506 -7.89 9.10 -0.44
N ASP A 507 -8.36 8.30 -1.38
CA ASP A 507 -8.43 6.84 -1.33
C ASP A 507 -7.05 6.14 -1.27
N ALA A 508 -5.97 6.87 -1.53
CA ALA A 508 -4.60 6.36 -1.36
C ALA A 508 -4.16 6.26 0.12
N TYR A 509 -4.79 7.01 1.05
CA TYR A 509 -4.32 7.09 2.44
C TYR A 509 -4.24 5.76 3.19
N PRO A 510 -5.21 4.84 3.10
CA PRO A 510 -5.09 3.57 3.81
C PRO A 510 -3.83 2.79 3.42
N SER A 511 -3.46 2.81 2.13
CA SER A 511 -2.22 2.21 1.64
C SER A 511 -0.97 2.99 2.08
N LEU A 512 -1.02 4.33 2.02
CA LEU A 512 0.08 5.18 2.46
C LEU A 512 0.39 4.97 3.95
N VAL A 513 -0.65 4.90 4.79
CA VAL A 513 -0.53 4.65 6.24
C VAL A 513 0.16 3.32 6.50
N ARG A 514 -0.30 2.22 5.88
CA ARG A 514 0.24 0.88 6.10
C ARG A 514 1.69 0.73 5.64
N LYS A 515 2.14 1.51 4.67
CA LYS A 515 3.46 1.41 4.03
C LYS A 515 4.39 2.60 4.33
N THR A 516 4.11 3.35 5.38
CA THR A 516 4.95 4.46 5.84
C THR A 516 5.24 4.26 7.32
N GLU A 517 6.43 4.63 7.77
CA GLU A 517 6.77 4.65 9.20
C GLU A 517 5.72 5.42 9.99
N PRO A 518 5.20 4.88 11.11
CA PRO A 518 4.18 5.55 11.91
C PRO A 518 4.62 6.96 12.35
N LYS A 519 3.74 7.93 12.11
CA LYS A 519 3.96 9.33 12.49
C LYS A 519 3.37 9.59 13.88
N PRO A 520 3.95 10.49 14.69
CA PRO A 520 3.51 10.76 16.06
C PRO A 520 2.24 11.61 16.09
N ILE A 521 1.16 11.12 15.49
CA ILE A 521 -0.15 11.80 15.44
C ILE A 521 -1.22 10.94 16.13
N ARG A 522 -2.09 11.60 16.90
CA ARG A 522 -3.29 11.02 17.49
C ARG A 522 -4.49 11.36 16.62
N VAL A 523 -5.32 10.39 16.28
CA VAL A 523 -6.38 10.54 15.27
C VAL A 523 -7.74 10.13 15.84
N TYR A 524 -8.70 11.07 15.87
CA TYR A 524 -10.09 10.76 16.11
C TYR A 524 -10.85 10.76 14.79
N LEU A 525 -11.53 9.66 14.52
CA LEU A 525 -12.38 9.49 13.34
C LEU A 525 -13.83 9.24 13.77
N ALA A 526 -14.79 9.72 12.99
CA ALA A 526 -16.20 9.32 13.14
C ALA A 526 -16.90 9.28 11.79
N ASP A 527 -17.75 8.27 11.59
CA ASP A 527 -18.59 8.15 10.40
C ASP A 527 -19.86 7.36 10.70
N THR A 528 -20.71 7.15 9.70
CA THR A 528 -22.04 6.55 9.86
C THR A 528 -22.40 5.63 8.70
N SER A 529 -23.26 4.64 8.95
CA SER A 529 -23.71 3.69 7.91
C SER A 529 -24.55 4.33 6.81
N GLY A 530 -25.19 5.48 7.08
CA GLY A 530 -26.06 6.18 6.14
C GLY A 530 -25.37 7.31 5.37
N ASP A 531 -24.02 7.41 5.44
CA ASP A 531 -23.26 8.39 4.70
C ASP A 531 -23.28 8.10 3.18
N ILE A 532 -22.83 9.08 2.37
CA ILE A 532 -23.00 9.06 0.91
C ILE A 532 -22.15 7.99 0.22
N SER A 533 -22.73 7.46 -0.87
CA SER A 533 -22.01 6.70 -1.88
C SER A 533 -22.26 7.34 -3.25
N ASN A 534 -21.23 7.82 -3.89
CA ASN A 534 -21.31 8.55 -5.15
C ASN A 534 -20.17 8.18 -6.12
N GLN A 535 -19.96 8.98 -7.16
CA GLN A 535 -18.89 8.75 -8.15
C GLN A 535 -17.48 8.76 -7.54
N PHE A 536 -17.27 9.41 -6.40
CA PHE A 536 -15.95 9.50 -5.76
C PHE A 536 -15.64 8.33 -4.82
N GLY A 537 -16.67 7.68 -4.30
CA GLY A 537 -16.49 6.56 -3.37
C GLY A 537 -17.71 6.27 -2.52
N ASN A 538 -17.52 5.39 -1.54
CA ASN A 538 -18.44 5.10 -0.46
C ASN A 538 -17.78 5.57 0.84
N TRP A 539 -18.29 6.64 1.46
CA TRP A 539 -17.69 7.26 2.65
C TRP A 539 -17.63 6.30 3.84
N PRO A 540 -18.71 5.57 4.17
CA PRO A 540 -18.70 4.56 5.22
C PRO A 540 -17.53 3.58 5.10
N LEU A 541 -17.35 2.99 3.91
CA LEU A 541 -16.27 2.04 3.67
C LEU A 541 -14.90 2.71 3.67
N ALA A 542 -14.79 3.91 3.11
CA ALA A 542 -13.54 4.66 3.08
C ALA A 542 -13.02 4.99 4.49
N ASN A 543 -13.90 5.46 5.39
CA ASN A 543 -13.55 5.76 6.78
C ASN A 543 -13.24 4.50 7.60
N ARG A 544 -14.00 3.40 7.39
CA ARG A 544 -13.69 2.09 8.01
C ARG A 544 -12.32 1.57 7.54
N THR A 545 -12.01 1.69 6.25
CA THR A 545 -10.71 1.27 5.69
C THR A 545 -9.56 2.13 6.24
N MET A 546 -9.81 3.44 6.41
CA MET A 546 -8.84 4.35 7.02
C MET A 546 -8.59 4.03 8.49
N ALA A 547 -9.65 3.78 9.27
CA ALA A 547 -9.55 3.35 10.67
C ALA A 547 -8.75 2.05 10.79
N ALA A 548 -9.10 1.02 10.01
CA ALA A 548 -8.38 -0.26 9.98
C ALA A 548 -6.88 -0.09 9.64
N ALA A 549 -6.53 0.84 8.74
CA ALA A 549 -5.13 1.11 8.41
C ALA A 549 -4.36 1.75 9.58
N LEU A 550 -4.97 2.70 10.27
CA LEU A 550 -4.38 3.34 11.45
C LEU A 550 -4.24 2.35 12.62
N GLU A 551 -5.27 1.54 12.88
CA GLU A 551 -5.26 0.49 13.91
C GLU A 551 -4.16 -0.53 13.63
N TYR A 552 -4.07 -1.05 12.40
CA TYR A 552 -3.04 -2.00 11.98
C TYR A 552 -1.62 -1.46 12.23
N MET A 553 -1.38 -0.17 11.95
CA MET A 553 -0.08 0.49 12.14
C MET A 553 0.14 0.96 13.59
N GLY A 554 -0.74 0.63 14.53
CA GLY A 554 -0.60 0.94 15.94
C GLY A 554 -0.70 2.43 16.27
N TYR A 555 -1.41 3.23 15.47
CA TYR A 555 -1.66 4.62 15.81
C TYR A 555 -2.56 4.76 17.04
N ASP A 556 -2.40 5.88 17.78
CA ASP A 556 -3.37 6.30 18.78
C ASP A 556 -4.64 6.80 18.08
N VAL A 557 -5.53 5.87 17.75
CA VAL A 557 -6.74 6.11 16.97
C VAL A 557 -8.00 5.75 17.76
N ARG A 558 -9.07 6.54 17.58
CA ARG A 558 -10.42 6.20 18.00
C ARG A 558 -11.36 6.40 16.81
N PHE A 559 -12.16 5.40 16.51
CA PHE A 559 -13.18 5.45 15.48
C PHE A 559 -14.57 5.25 16.08
N ASP A 560 -15.39 6.29 16.08
CA ASP A 560 -16.77 6.24 16.53
C ASP A 560 -17.72 6.06 15.34
N TRP A 561 -18.50 4.98 15.38
CA TRP A 561 -19.43 4.59 14.34
C TRP A 561 -20.88 4.70 14.81
N ALA A 562 -21.77 5.15 13.92
CA ALA A 562 -23.22 5.16 14.19
C ALA A 562 -24.00 4.58 13.03
N GLU A 563 -25.18 4.04 13.34
CA GLU A 563 -26.10 3.55 12.33
C GLU A 563 -27.11 4.62 11.90
N GLY A 564 -27.36 4.73 10.60
CA GLY A 564 -28.50 5.46 10.05
C GLY A 564 -28.35 6.98 9.94
N PHE A 565 -27.27 7.62 10.40
CA PHE A 565 -27.05 9.05 10.15
C PHE A 565 -26.59 9.31 8.71
N ALA A 566 -26.89 10.48 8.21
CA ALA A 566 -26.49 10.92 6.87
C ALA A 566 -25.19 11.73 6.88
N HIS A 567 -24.73 12.17 5.68
CA HIS A 567 -23.57 13.08 5.51
C HIS A 567 -23.92 14.51 5.93
N ASP A 568 -24.22 14.75 7.19
CA ASP A 568 -24.75 16.05 7.66
C ASP A 568 -24.10 16.60 8.94
N SER A 569 -23.04 16.03 9.41
CA SER A 569 -22.28 16.43 10.63
C SER A 569 -23.04 16.28 11.95
N VAL A 570 -24.29 15.77 11.98
CA VAL A 570 -25.08 15.64 13.23
C VAL A 570 -24.36 14.72 14.22
N HIS A 571 -23.96 13.55 13.77
CA HIS A 571 -23.28 12.57 14.60
C HIS A 571 -21.96 13.12 15.17
N GLY A 572 -21.09 13.65 14.30
CA GLY A 572 -19.82 14.23 14.71
C GLY A 572 -19.97 15.37 15.72
N ALA A 573 -20.94 16.26 15.48
CA ALA A 573 -21.19 17.41 16.38
C ALA A 573 -21.74 16.98 17.77
N GLN A 574 -22.53 15.91 17.84
CA GLN A 574 -23.00 15.36 19.13
C GLN A 574 -21.85 14.76 19.94
N LEU A 575 -20.89 14.11 19.27
CA LEU A 575 -19.71 13.52 19.89
C LEU A 575 -18.57 14.50 20.13
N PHE A 576 -18.64 15.71 19.59
CA PHE A 576 -17.51 16.66 19.59
C PHE A 576 -16.92 16.91 20.98
N PRO A 577 -17.70 17.15 22.06
CA PRO A 577 -17.12 17.35 23.39
C PRO A 577 -16.34 16.13 23.91
N ASP A 578 -16.85 14.94 23.70
CA ASP A 578 -16.17 13.69 24.10
C ASP A 578 -14.94 13.40 23.25
N ALA A 579 -15.03 13.72 21.95
CA ALA A 579 -13.87 13.67 21.06
C ALA A 579 -12.76 14.60 21.54
N MET A 580 -13.08 15.82 21.96
CA MET A 580 -12.10 16.77 22.52
C MET A 580 -11.48 16.25 23.81
N ARG A 581 -12.24 15.68 24.75
CA ARG A 581 -11.69 15.02 25.95
C ARG A 581 -10.70 13.91 25.57
N TRP A 582 -11.08 13.07 24.64
CA TRP A 582 -10.22 11.99 24.18
C TRP A 582 -8.96 12.51 23.49
N LEU A 583 -9.10 13.51 22.62
CA LEU A 583 -8.01 14.05 21.82
C LEU A 583 -6.97 14.77 22.71
N TRP A 584 -7.41 15.49 23.74
CA TRP A 584 -6.57 16.26 24.64
C TRP A 584 -6.15 15.51 25.92
N ARG A 585 -6.51 14.23 26.05
CA ARG A 585 -6.09 13.43 27.23
C ARG A 585 -4.56 13.34 27.33
N ALA A 586 -4.05 13.29 28.56
CA ALA A 586 -2.62 13.24 28.85
C ALA A 586 -2.00 11.85 28.63
N GLU A 587 -2.82 10.81 28.60
CA GLU A 587 -2.36 9.43 28.44
C GLU A 587 -1.61 9.23 27.12
N THR A 588 -0.44 8.61 27.22
CA THR A 588 0.34 8.17 26.05
C THR A 588 -0.16 6.84 25.56
N HIS A 589 -0.10 6.62 24.26
CA HIS A 589 -0.43 5.35 23.61
C HIS A 589 0.87 4.60 23.28
N GLU A 590 0.95 3.35 23.74
CA GLU A 590 2.00 2.45 23.32
C GLU A 590 1.51 1.69 22.08
N PRO A 591 2.18 1.80 20.94
CA PRO A 591 1.77 1.11 19.72
C PRO A 591 1.72 -0.42 19.93
N VAL A 592 0.58 -1.02 19.67
CA VAL A 592 0.43 -2.48 19.66
C VAL A 592 0.44 -2.95 18.21
N VAL A 593 1.44 -3.74 17.86
CA VAL A 593 1.54 -4.34 16.52
C VAL A 593 0.70 -5.62 16.52
N ASP A 594 -0.42 -5.61 15.82
CA ASP A 594 -1.19 -6.83 15.56
C ASP A 594 -0.74 -7.45 14.23
N THR A 595 -0.15 -8.64 14.30
CA THR A 595 0.34 -9.38 13.13
C THR A 595 -0.48 -10.64 12.86
N LYS A 596 -1.67 -10.78 13.46
CA LYS A 596 -2.51 -11.99 13.30
C LYS A 596 -2.96 -12.22 11.86
N GLY A 597 -3.17 -11.14 11.09
CA GLY A 597 -3.53 -11.20 9.67
C GLY A 597 -2.35 -11.39 8.72
N ASP A 598 -1.12 -11.39 9.22
CA ASP A 598 0.07 -11.51 8.38
C ASP A 598 0.21 -12.93 7.83
N LEU A 599 0.40 -13.05 6.52
CA LEU A 599 0.78 -14.29 5.87
C LEU A 599 2.27 -14.59 6.11
N LYS A 600 2.64 -15.86 6.01
CA LYS A 600 4.04 -16.26 6.05
C LYS A 600 4.81 -15.52 4.95
N GLY A 601 5.80 -14.71 5.35
CA GLY A 601 6.60 -13.88 4.44
C GLY A 601 6.17 -12.43 4.33
N ASP A 602 5.08 -12.01 4.96
CA ASP A 602 4.74 -10.60 5.07
C ASP A 602 5.79 -9.86 5.89
N MET A 603 6.29 -8.74 5.34
CA MET A 603 7.45 -8.02 5.85
C MET A 603 7.11 -6.57 6.18
N THR A 604 6.14 -6.37 7.08
CA THR A 604 5.74 -5.03 7.53
C THR A 604 6.91 -4.22 8.10
N LEU A 605 6.91 -2.92 7.86
CA LEU A 605 7.88 -1.99 8.47
C LEU A 605 7.89 -2.09 10.01
N LEU A 606 6.75 -2.38 10.64
CA LEU A 606 6.64 -2.51 12.09
C LEU A 606 7.53 -3.63 12.66
N ARG A 607 7.79 -4.68 11.88
CA ARG A 607 8.73 -5.74 12.26
C ARG A 607 10.19 -5.40 11.95
N LEU A 608 10.41 -4.48 11.02
CA LEU A 608 11.73 -4.06 10.59
C LEU A 608 12.30 -2.94 11.47
N LEU A 609 11.43 -2.04 11.94
CA LEU A 609 11.83 -0.89 12.72
C LEU A 609 12.06 -1.26 14.18
N VAL A 610 13.17 -0.75 14.74
CA VAL A 610 13.44 -0.85 16.18
C VAL A 610 12.75 0.32 16.87
N PRO A 611 11.83 0.08 17.82
CA PRO A 611 11.12 1.16 18.51
C PRO A 611 12.06 2.18 19.14
N GLY A 612 11.75 3.47 19.00
CA GLY A 612 12.54 4.58 19.53
C GLY A 612 13.84 4.87 18.80
N GLN A 613 14.18 4.11 17.76
CA GLN A 613 15.37 4.35 16.91
C GLN A 613 15.01 5.24 15.72
N SER A 614 15.88 6.17 15.41
CA SER A 614 15.78 7.07 14.26
C SER A 614 17.08 7.08 13.48
N TRP A 615 17.17 7.92 12.46
CA TRP A 615 18.41 8.12 11.72
C TRP A 615 19.46 8.82 12.57
N GLU A 616 20.67 8.26 12.58
CA GLU A 616 21.86 8.81 13.25
C GLU A 616 22.85 9.31 12.21
N VAL A 617 23.48 10.48 12.45
CA VAL A 617 24.55 10.99 11.60
C VAL A 617 25.83 10.20 11.87
N VAL A 618 26.43 9.67 10.82
CA VAL A 618 27.71 8.97 10.83
C VAL A 618 28.86 9.89 10.43
N ALA A 619 28.67 10.60 9.29
CA ALA A 619 29.63 11.56 8.77
C ALA A 619 28.88 12.69 8.07
N GLY A 620 29.28 13.93 8.29
CA GLY A 620 28.68 15.11 7.69
C GLY A 620 29.73 16.09 7.20
N GLY A 621 29.29 17.09 6.40
CA GLY A 621 30.19 18.10 5.82
C GLY A 621 31.02 17.57 4.66
N LEU A 622 30.60 16.45 4.02
CA LEU A 622 31.21 15.89 2.86
C LEU A 622 30.92 16.75 1.62
N GLY A 623 31.71 16.62 0.59
CA GLY A 623 31.43 17.28 -0.67
C GLY A 623 30.25 16.65 -1.42
N PHE A 624 30.21 15.31 -1.49
CA PHE A 624 29.08 14.50 -2.00
C PHE A 624 29.37 13.03 -1.66
N ALA A 625 28.55 12.46 -0.76
CA ALA A 625 28.71 11.08 -0.33
C ALA A 625 28.07 10.10 -1.32
N ASP A 626 28.80 9.03 -1.66
CA ASP A 626 28.33 7.97 -2.55
C ASP A 626 29.05 6.64 -2.30
N ALA A 627 28.72 5.63 -3.09
CA ALA A 627 29.38 4.31 -3.11
C ALA A 627 29.49 3.64 -1.73
N PRO A 628 28.42 3.51 -0.94
CA PRO A 628 28.48 2.78 0.32
C PRO A 628 28.69 1.28 0.07
N CYS A 629 29.61 0.67 0.80
CA CYS A 629 29.94 -0.74 0.70
C CYS A 629 30.25 -1.32 2.08
N THR A 630 30.28 -2.64 2.22
CA THR A 630 30.63 -3.35 3.46
C THR A 630 31.49 -4.57 3.18
N ASP A 631 32.36 -4.93 4.12
CA ASP A 631 33.05 -6.20 4.13
C ASP A 631 32.36 -7.26 5.02
N ALA A 632 32.90 -8.47 5.07
CA ALA A 632 32.36 -9.58 5.86
C ALA A 632 32.35 -9.30 7.38
N GLU A 633 33.24 -8.43 7.85
CA GLU A 633 33.32 -7.99 9.25
C GLU A 633 32.31 -6.87 9.59
N GLY A 634 31.59 -6.38 8.61
CA GLY A 634 30.63 -5.30 8.76
C GLY A 634 31.24 -3.90 8.81
N ASN A 635 32.53 -3.74 8.42
CA ASN A 635 33.10 -2.40 8.27
C ASN A 635 32.37 -1.66 7.14
N PHE A 636 32.17 -0.37 7.34
CA PHE A 636 31.45 0.48 6.37
C PHE A 636 32.45 1.27 5.53
N PHE A 637 32.30 1.25 4.23
CA PHE A 637 33.11 2.01 3.25
C PHE A 637 32.21 3.00 2.51
N TYR A 638 32.77 4.16 2.14
CA TYR A 638 32.10 5.16 1.32
C TYR A 638 33.09 6.01 0.56
N CYS A 639 32.63 6.73 -0.45
CA CYS A 639 33.43 7.72 -1.18
C CYS A 639 32.89 9.13 -0.98
N ASP A 640 33.77 10.12 -0.70
CA ASP A 640 33.48 11.52 -0.96
C ASP A 640 33.88 11.85 -2.39
N MET A 641 32.90 12.06 -3.27
CA MET A 641 33.11 12.26 -4.69
C MET A 641 33.78 13.61 -5.04
N LYS A 642 33.63 14.63 -4.18
CA LYS A 642 34.17 15.99 -4.42
C LYS A 642 35.49 16.23 -3.69
N ALA A 643 35.73 15.54 -2.59
CA ALA A 643 37.05 15.39 -1.97
C ALA A 643 37.51 13.94 -2.20
N PRO A 644 38.00 13.59 -3.42
CA PRO A 644 38.11 12.22 -3.91
C PRO A 644 38.89 11.32 -2.94
N GLU A 645 38.13 10.62 -2.08
CA GLU A 645 38.71 9.61 -1.18
C GLU A 645 37.68 8.52 -0.85
N VAL A 646 38.16 7.30 -0.78
CA VAL A 646 37.44 6.16 -0.23
C VAL A 646 37.84 5.99 1.22
N VAL A 647 36.86 6.02 2.12
CA VAL A 647 37.05 5.94 3.57
C VAL A 647 36.42 4.66 4.12
N ARG A 648 37.15 3.97 4.99
CA ARG A 648 36.66 2.85 5.80
C ARG A 648 36.32 3.35 7.21
N ILE A 649 35.17 2.94 7.74
CA ILE A 649 34.78 3.09 9.15
C ILE A 649 34.73 1.69 9.76
N ALA A 650 35.55 1.42 10.75
CA ALA A 650 35.61 0.13 11.39
C ALA A 650 34.33 -0.16 12.21
N ALA A 651 33.77 -1.37 12.05
CA ALA A 651 32.58 -1.79 12.78
C ALA A 651 32.83 -1.92 14.30
N ALA A 652 34.09 -2.22 14.70
CA ALA A 652 34.43 -2.48 16.08
C ALA A 652 34.45 -1.23 16.96
N ASP A 653 35.00 -0.12 16.45
CA ASP A 653 35.28 1.09 17.25
C ASP A 653 34.95 2.41 16.55
N GLY A 654 34.43 2.36 15.33
CA GLY A 654 34.12 3.55 14.53
C GLY A 654 35.33 4.32 14.01
N SER A 655 36.57 3.78 14.11
CA SER A 655 37.76 4.44 13.60
C SER A 655 37.71 4.60 12.09
N ARG A 656 38.21 5.76 11.60
CA ARG A 656 38.23 6.12 10.17
C ARG A 656 39.61 5.96 9.57
N THR A 657 39.66 5.37 8.40
CA THR A 657 40.90 5.19 7.63
C THR A 657 40.64 5.47 6.15
N THR A 658 41.46 6.32 5.52
CA THR A 658 41.43 6.51 4.07
C THR A 658 42.06 5.27 3.41
N VAL A 659 41.29 4.63 2.52
CA VAL A 659 41.73 3.46 1.75
C VAL A 659 42.51 3.91 0.51
N CYS A 660 41.93 4.80 -0.29
CA CYS A 660 42.60 5.39 -1.47
C CYS A 660 42.04 6.77 -1.75
N ARG A 661 42.73 7.54 -2.63
CA ARG A 661 42.32 8.91 -3.04
C ARG A 661 41.82 8.93 -4.47
N GLU A 662 40.65 8.36 -4.67
CA GLU A 662 39.96 8.27 -5.94
C GLU A 662 38.47 8.60 -5.80
N ALA A 663 37.86 9.18 -6.82
CA ALA A 663 36.42 9.39 -6.90
C ALA A 663 35.77 8.13 -7.48
N ILE A 664 34.93 7.47 -6.67
CA ILE A 664 34.28 6.20 -6.98
C ILE A 664 32.78 6.35 -6.75
N SER A 665 31.95 6.06 -7.76
CA SER A 665 30.49 6.16 -7.69
C SER A 665 29.76 4.88 -7.27
N GLY A 666 30.40 3.73 -7.39
CA GLY A 666 29.92 2.42 -6.94
C GLY A 666 31.10 1.59 -6.44
N LEU A 667 30.94 0.91 -5.31
CA LEU A 667 31.96 0.06 -4.67
C LEU A 667 31.36 -1.28 -4.25
N GLU A 668 32.11 -2.37 -4.49
CA GLU A 668 31.75 -3.69 -3.95
C GLU A 668 32.99 -4.57 -3.79
N PHE A 669 32.96 -5.45 -2.78
CA PHE A 669 33.99 -6.48 -2.58
C PHE A 669 33.81 -7.64 -3.55
N GLY A 670 34.90 -8.07 -4.14
CA GLY A 670 34.95 -9.31 -4.90
C GLY A 670 35.30 -10.54 -4.04
N PRO A 671 35.12 -11.75 -4.60
CA PRO A 671 35.45 -13.00 -3.92
C PRO A 671 36.93 -13.15 -3.62
N ASP A 672 37.78 -12.36 -4.24
CA ASP A 672 39.24 -12.30 -4.01
C ASP A 672 39.63 -11.32 -2.89
N GLY A 673 38.67 -10.73 -2.18
CA GLY A 673 38.85 -9.75 -1.12
C GLY A 673 39.31 -8.37 -1.57
N ARG A 674 39.34 -8.08 -2.87
CA ARG A 674 39.59 -6.74 -3.42
C ARG A 674 38.31 -5.95 -3.53
N LEU A 675 38.44 -4.62 -3.44
CA LEU A 675 37.36 -3.71 -3.78
C LEU A 675 37.37 -3.44 -5.29
N TYR A 676 36.18 -3.46 -5.88
CA TYR A 676 35.93 -3.05 -7.26
C TYR A 676 35.18 -1.73 -7.26
N GLY A 677 35.57 -0.82 -8.16
CA GLY A 677 35.03 0.54 -8.13
C GLY A 677 34.74 1.13 -9.50
N CYS A 678 33.63 1.90 -9.60
CA CYS A 678 33.21 2.61 -10.79
C CYS A 678 33.82 4.01 -10.85
N GLN A 679 34.52 4.34 -11.94
CA GLN A 679 35.06 5.66 -12.25
C GLN A 679 34.46 6.21 -13.55
N GLY A 680 33.16 6.55 -13.55
CA GLY A 680 32.48 7.01 -14.74
C GLY A 680 33.11 8.22 -15.42
N GLY A 681 33.60 9.17 -14.65
CA GLY A 681 34.32 10.36 -15.18
C GLY A 681 35.64 10.02 -15.92
N LYS A 682 36.28 8.92 -15.49
CA LYS A 682 37.50 8.40 -16.15
C LYS A 682 37.18 7.30 -17.16
N LYS A 683 35.91 6.93 -17.32
CA LYS A 683 35.39 5.84 -18.17
C LYS A 683 36.13 4.52 -17.95
N ARG A 684 36.30 4.13 -16.70
CA ARG A 684 36.93 2.85 -16.34
C ARG A 684 36.33 2.23 -15.08
N VAL A 685 36.56 0.95 -14.93
CA VAL A 685 36.34 0.18 -13.69
C VAL A 685 37.70 -0.20 -13.13
N VAL A 686 37.83 -0.08 -11.82
CA VAL A 686 39.11 -0.35 -11.11
C VAL A 686 38.96 -1.46 -10.08
N SER A 687 40.12 -2.09 -9.77
CA SER A 687 40.30 -3.00 -8.63
C SER A 687 41.22 -2.30 -7.64
N ILE A 688 40.86 -2.29 -6.36
CA ILE A 688 41.55 -1.60 -5.28
C ILE A 688 41.95 -2.64 -4.24
N ASP A 689 43.20 -2.62 -3.81
CA ASP A 689 43.61 -3.39 -2.65
C ASP A 689 43.24 -2.63 -1.37
N PRO A 690 42.33 -3.16 -0.54
CA PRO A 690 41.82 -2.42 0.63
C PRO A 690 42.88 -2.23 1.73
N SER A 691 43.99 -3.00 1.71
CA SER A 691 45.07 -2.93 2.70
C SER A 691 46.14 -1.94 2.33
N THR A 692 46.49 -1.81 1.04
CA THR A 692 47.57 -0.94 0.56
C THR A 692 47.04 0.32 -0.09
N GLY A 693 45.77 0.34 -0.57
CA GLY A 693 45.18 1.42 -1.37
C GLY A 693 45.61 1.39 -2.84
N ASP A 694 46.31 0.34 -3.30
CA ASP A 694 46.76 0.21 -4.69
C ASP A 694 45.58 0.04 -5.64
N VAL A 695 45.50 0.96 -6.65
CA VAL A 695 44.42 1.00 -7.64
C VAL A 695 44.92 0.49 -8.98
N LYS A 696 44.25 -0.50 -9.56
CA LYS A 696 44.54 -1.06 -10.88
C LYS A 696 43.29 -0.92 -11.79
N THR A 697 43.50 -0.54 -13.02
CA THR A 697 42.40 -0.55 -14.02
C THR A 697 42.06 -2.00 -14.37
N LEU A 698 40.76 -2.35 -14.24
CA LEU A 698 40.24 -3.64 -14.65
C LEU A 698 39.73 -3.60 -16.11
N ALA A 699 38.99 -2.54 -16.47
CA ALA A 699 38.46 -2.34 -17.82
C ALA A 699 38.31 -0.85 -18.12
N GLU A 700 38.44 -0.48 -19.43
CA GLU A 700 38.31 0.90 -19.91
C GLU A 700 37.14 1.07 -20.92
N GLY A 701 36.79 2.33 -21.21
CA GLY A 701 35.72 2.66 -22.15
C GLY A 701 34.30 2.57 -21.61
N ILE A 702 34.13 2.35 -20.28
CA ILE A 702 32.85 2.12 -19.62
C ILE A 702 32.42 3.37 -18.85
N GLN A 703 31.26 3.94 -19.16
CA GLN A 703 30.68 5.04 -18.37
C GLN A 703 30.04 4.50 -17.08
N ALA A 704 30.86 3.87 -16.25
CA ALA A 704 30.43 3.14 -15.06
C ALA A 704 29.73 4.03 -14.03
N ASN A 705 28.56 3.61 -13.56
CA ASN A 705 27.80 4.24 -12.47
C ASN A 705 27.91 3.40 -11.20
N ASP A 706 27.31 2.21 -11.19
CA ASP A 706 27.33 1.28 -10.05
C ASP A 706 27.66 -0.14 -10.50
N LEU A 707 27.97 -1.04 -9.56
CA LEU A 707 28.40 -2.40 -9.88
C LEU A 707 27.91 -3.44 -8.88
N ALA A 708 27.74 -4.67 -9.39
CA ALA A 708 27.57 -5.87 -8.58
C ALA A 708 28.61 -6.92 -8.97
N VAL A 709 29.25 -7.56 -7.99
CA VAL A 709 30.29 -8.55 -8.21
C VAL A 709 29.79 -9.94 -7.83
N THR A 710 29.89 -10.90 -8.75
CA THR A 710 29.42 -12.26 -8.51
C THR A 710 30.50 -13.16 -7.91
N PRO A 711 30.14 -14.19 -7.12
CA PRO A 711 31.09 -15.19 -6.64
C PRO A 711 31.84 -15.93 -7.76
N ASP A 712 31.26 -16.00 -8.96
CA ASP A 712 31.84 -16.68 -10.15
C ASP A 712 32.87 -15.81 -10.91
N GLY A 713 33.18 -14.62 -10.38
CA GLY A 713 34.22 -13.74 -10.95
C GLY A 713 33.75 -12.88 -12.12
N PHE A 714 32.49 -12.46 -12.13
CA PHE A 714 31.96 -11.44 -13.02
C PHE A 714 31.61 -10.17 -12.25
N ALA A 715 31.81 -9.01 -12.88
CA ALA A 715 31.25 -7.75 -12.43
C ALA A 715 30.24 -7.24 -13.45
N PHE A 716 29.04 -6.85 -12.96
CA PHE A 716 28.00 -6.22 -13.76
C PHE A 716 27.97 -4.74 -13.45
N ILE A 717 28.07 -3.91 -14.49
CA ILE A 717 28.24 -2.47 -14.40
C ILE A 717 27.05 -1.78 -15.02
N THR A 718 26.38 -0.89 -14.29
CA THR A 718 25.35 -0.03 -14.87
C THR A 718 25.97 1.17 -15.56
N GLU A 719 25.50 1.48 -16.78
CA GLU A 719 25.87 2.65 -17.56
C GLU A 719 24.62 3.48 -17.85
N THR A 720 24.31 4.44 -16.98
CA THR A 720 23.07 5.25 -17.03
C THR A 720 22.91 6.04 -18.33
N GLY A 721 24.00 6.63 -18.83
CA GLY A 721 23.99 7.41 -20.08
C GLY A 721 23.76 6.51 -21.30
N PRO A 722 24.56 5.47 -21.53
CA PRO A 722 24.36 4.49 -22.60
C PRO A 722 23.12 3.61 -22.47
N ARG A 723 22.45 3.58 -21.31
CA ARG A 723 21.24 2.79 -21.00
C ARG A 723 21.47 1.28 -21.11
N ARG A 724 22.57 0.78 -20.54
CA ARG A 724 22.92 -0.65 -20.65
C ARG A 724 23.56 -1.19 -19.35
N VAL A 725 23.65 -2.50 -19.27
CA VAL A 725 24.43 -3.23 -18.27
C VAL A 725 25.60 -3.91 -18.98
N THR A 726 26.82 -3.58 -18.57
CA THR A 726 28.04 -4.18 -19.11
C THR A 726 28.57 -5.25 -18.15
N ARG A 727 28.89 -6.44 -18.66
CA ARG A 727 29.54 -7.53 -17.92
C ARG A 727 31.06 -7.47 -18.15
N ILE A 728 31.83 -7.61 -17.06
CA ILE A 728 33.28 -7.74 -17.08
C ILE A 728 33.63 -9.10 -16.48
N ARG A 729 34.50 -9.88 -17.12
CA ARG A 729 35.15 -11.02 -16.51
C ARG A 729 36.34 -10.51 -15.71
N ILE A 730 36.36 -10.72 -14.40
CA ILE A 730 37.38 -10.18 -13.50
C ILE A 730 38.79 -10.74 -13.81
N ALA A 731 38.87 -12.00 -14.19
CA ALA A 731 40.15 -12.68 -14.41
C ALA A 731 41.00 -12.05 -15.52
N ASP A 732 40.42 -11.46 -16.54
CA ASP A 732 41.11 -10.94 -17.72
C ASP A 732 40.64 -9.55 -18.20
N GLY A 733 39.62 -8.95 -17.52
CA GLY A 733 39.05 -7.65 -17.90
C GLY A 733 38.21 -7.67 -19.18
N THR A 734 37.88 -8.84 -19.72
CA THR A 734 37.07 -8.98 -20.95
C THR A 734 35.65 -8.43 -20.70
N THR A 735 35.19 -7.56 -21.58
CA THR A 735 33.89 -6.87 -21.48
C THR A 735 32.89 -7.36 -22.53
N SER A 736 31.60 -7.40 -22.15
CA SER A 736 30.48 -7.65 -23.06
C SER A 736 29.23 -6.92 -22.58
N ILE A 737 28.30 -6.60 -23.48
CA ILE A 737 26.99 -6.05 -23.10
C ILE A 737 26.16 -7.24 -22.56
N ALA A 738 25.71 -7.13 -21.33
CA ALA A 738 24.84 -8.10 -20.68
C ALA A 738 23.35 -7.80 -20.92
N ASP A 739 22.98 -6.49 -20.93
CA ASP A 739 21.66 -5.98 -21.28
C ASP A 739 21.79 -4.61 -21.96
N ASP A 740 21.07 -4.42 -23.07
CA ASP A 740 21.10 -3.18 -23.86
C ASP A 740 20.01 -2.16 -23.45
N GLY A 741 19.32 -2.40 -22.36
CA GLY A 741 18.23 -1.59 -21.84
C GLY A 741 16.91 -1.72 -22.58
N ALA A 742 16.86 -2.47 -23.70
CA ALA A 742 15.63 -2.63 -24.48
C ALA A 742 14.50 -3.30 -23.70
N ALA A 743 13.25 -3.01 -24.07
CA ALA A 743 12.09 -3.69 -23.52
C ALA A 743 12.04 -5.15 -23.95
N THR A 744 11.57 -6.02 -23.07
CA THR A 744 11.24 -7.41 -23.39
C THR A 744 9.73 -7.53 -23.55
N GLY A 745 9.29 -7.63 -24.81
CA GLY A 745 7.88 -7.80 -25.16
C GLY A 745 7.05 -6.50 -25.19
N PRO A 746 5.78 -6.58 -25.59
CA PRO A 746 4.88 -5.44 -25.64
C PRO A 746 4.61 -4.94 -24.22
N GLY A 747 4.79 -3.63 -24.02
CA GLY A 747 4.67 -3.00 -22.72
C GLY A 747 3.27 -3.06 -22.12
N ASP A 748 3.19 -2.84 -20.81
CA ASP A 748 1.91 -2.68 -20.11
C ASP A 748 1.23 -1.37 -20.49
N VAL A 749 -0.05 -1.43 -20.79
CA VAL A 749 -0.87 -0.23 -21.06
C VAL A 749 -0.93 0.69 -19.83
N GLY A 750 -0.77 0.13 -18.62
CA GLY A 750 -0.78 0.87 -17.34
C GLY A 750 0.58 1.48 -16.93
N SER A 751 1.68 1.15 -17.60
CA SER A 751 3.02 1.66 -17.28
C SER A 751 3.83 1.94 -18.54
N PRO A 752 3.72 3.15 -19.11
CA PRO A 752 4.48 3.54 -20.31
C PRO A 752 5.98 3.32 -20.17
N THR A 753 6.53 3.49 -18.97
CA THR A 753 7.97 3.33 -18.71
C THR A 753 8.43 1.88 -18.78
N ALA A 754 7.59 0.90 -18.43
CA ALA A 754 7.92 -0.52 -18.60
C ALA A 754 7.94 -0.93 -20.07
N ALA A 755 7.14 -0.28 -20.90
CA ALA A 755 7.12 -0.51 -22.35
C ALA A 755 8.42 -0.10 -23.04
N GLU A 756 9.18 0.83 -22.47
CA GLU A 756 10.40 1.37 -23.04
C GLU A 756 11.68 0.65 -22.57
N GLY A 757 11.56 -0.38 -21.71
CA GLY A 757 12.69 -1.04 -21.07
C GLY A 757 13.32 -0.19 -19.97
N ILE A 758 14.60 -0.43 -19.67
CA ILE A 758 15.36 0.33 -18.66
C ILE A 758 15.80 1.67 -19.25
N ARG A 759 15.28 2.75 -18.69
CA ARG A 759 15.52 4.11 -19.22
C ARG A 759 16.80 4.75 -18.66
N GLY A 760 17.19 4.36 -17.46
CA GLY A 760 18.40 4.86 -16.80
C GLY A 760 18.87 3.88 -15.73
N PRO A 761 19.59 2.78 -16.14
CA PRO A 761 20.12 1.84 -15.17
C PRO A 761 21.06 2.57 -14.20
N ASN A 762 20.84 2.38 -12.89
CA ASN A 762 21.61 3.06 -11.86
C ASN A 762 22.07 2.05 -10.80
N GLY A 763 21.42 1.91 -9.64
CA GLY A 763 21.81 0.92 -8.66
C GLY A 763 21.65 -0.51 -9.16
N ILE A 764 22.50 -1.42 -8.66
CA ILE A 764 22.53 -2.82 -9.06
C ILE A 764 22.87 -3.68 -7.84
N ALA A 765 22.19 -4.81 -7.67
CA ALA A 765 22.49 -5.74 -6.57
C ALA A 765 22.14 -7.19 -6.93
N LEU A 766 22.73 -8.12 -6.19
CA LEU A 766 22.48 -9.57 -6.30
C LEU A 766 21.55 -10.04 -5.17
N SER A 767 20.71 -11.03 -5.47
CA SER A 767 20.03 -11.81 -4.42
C SER A 767 21.04 -12.63 -3.62
N ASN A 768 20.67 -12.97 -2.36
CA ASN A 768 21.58 -13.71 -1.47
C ASN A 768 22.05 -15.05 -2.03
N ASP A 769 21.23 -15.70 -2.87
CA ASP A 769 21.56 -16.95 -3.54
C ASP A 769 22.33 -16.77 -4.87
N GLY A 770 22.59 -15.51 -5.25
CA GLY A 770 23.25 -15.15 -6.50
C GLY A 770 22.48 -15.50 -7.77
N GLY A 771 21.24 -15.96 -7.67
CA GLY A 771 20.43 -16.38 -8.81
C GLY A 771 19.67 -15.25 -9.51
N THR A 772 19.61 -14.07 -8.88
CA THR A 772 18.91 -12.89 -9.41
C THR A 772 19.80 -11.66 -9.38
N LEU A 773 19.92 -11.00 -10.51
CA LEU A 773 20.48 -9.65 -10.61
C LEU A 773 19.33 -8.65 -10.70
N ALA A 774 19.36 -7.60 -9.87
CA ALA A 774 18.38 -6.52 -9.90
C ALA A 774 19.02 -5.20 -10.30
N VAL A 775 18.34 -4.40 -11.11
CA VAL A 775 18.79 -3.10 -11.62
C VAL A 775 17.70 -2.06 -11.40
N SER A 776 17.98 -1.01 -10.65
CA SER A 776 17.06 0.11 -10.48
C SER A 776 17.04 1.01 -11.71
N ASP A 777 15.87 1.59 -12.02
CA ASP A 777 15.72 2.51 -13.13
C ASP A 777 15.53 3.95 -12.61
N HIS A 778 16.56 4.76 -12.70
CA HIS A 778 16.54 6.16 -12.24
C HIS A 778 15.54 7.03 -13.00
N ARG A 779 15.30 6.74 -14.28
CA ARG A 779 14.37 7.48 -15.14
C ARG A 779 13.04 6.78 -15.35
N GLY A 780 12.85 5.63 -14.70
CA GLY A 780 11.66 4.82 -14.77
C GLY A 780 10.95 4.66 -13.42
N THR A 781 10.10 3.67 -13.36
CA THR A 781 9.23 3.40 -12.22
C THR A 781 9.46 2.02 -11.60
N HIS A 782 10.43 1.26 -12.10
CA HIS A 782 10.62 -0.13 -11.69
C HIS A 782 12.07 -0.42 -11.34
N VAL A 783 12.25 -1.48 -10.54
CA VAL A 783 13.48 -2.26 -10.50
C VAL A 783 13.29 -3.47 -11.39
N TRP A 784 14.20 -3.68 -12.29
CA TRP A 784 14.22 -4.78 -13.22
C TRP A 784 15.03 -5.94 -12.66
N THR A 785 14.54 -7.16 -12.80
CA THR A 785 15.24 -8.35 -12.36
C THR A 785 15.56 -9.27 -13.54
N PHE A 786 16.70 -9.94 -13.41
CA PHE A 786 17.20 -10.92 -14.36
C PHE A 786 17.48 -12.22 -13.63
N ARG A 787 17.27 -13.36 -14.29
CA ARG A 787 17.85 -14.61 -13.84
C ARG A 787 19.33 -14.65 -14.28
N LEU A 788 20.22 -14.98 -13.32
CA LEU A 788 21.66 -14.97 -13.55
C LEU A 788 22.21 -16.42 -13.60
N GLY A 789 22.86 -16.77 -14.72
CA GLY A 789 23.59 -18.00 -14.89
C GLY A 789 24.98 -17.98 -14.25
N SER A 790 25.54 -19.16 -13.94
CA SER A 790 26.92 -19.29 -13.44
C SER A 790 27.99 -18.90 -14.47
N ASP A 791 27.63 -18.85 -15.75
CA ASP A 791 28.44 -18.32 -16.84
C ASP A 791 28.37 -16.80 -17.01
N GLY A 792 27.62 -16.13 -16.13
CA GLY A 792 27.35 -14.70 -16.19
C GLY A 792 26.35 -14.30 -17.27
N ALA A 793 25.57 -15.22 -17.85
CA ALA A 793 24.48 -14.89 -18.76
C ALA A 793 23.27 -14.36 -18.00
N LEU A 794 22.58 -13.37 -18.58
CA LEU A 794 21.32 -12.82 -18.07
C LEU A 794 20.18 -13.20 -18.99
N ASP A 795 19.08 -13.66 -18.39
CA ASP A 795 17.81 -13.90 -19.08
C ASP A 795 16.60 -13.58 -18.17
N ALA A 796 15.38 -13.94 -18.58
CA ALA A 796 14.14 -13.75 -17.82
C ALA A 796 13.98 -12.31 -17.27
N LYS A 797 14.34 -11.30 -18.08
CA LYS A 797 14.23 -9.87 -17.74
C LYS A 797 12.80 -9.46 -17.51
N MET A 798 12.48 -8.91 -16.33
CA MET A 798 11.13 -8.45 -15.97
C MET A 798 11.17 -7.25 -15.02
N PRO A 799 10.20 -6.28 -15.09
CA PRO A 799 10.08 -5.14 -14.19
C PRO A 799 9.34 -5.53 -12.88
N THR A 800 9.96 -6.39 -12.06
CA THR A 800 9.27 -7.09 -10.97
C THR A 800 8.93 -6.24 -9.75
N MET A 801 9.64 -5.13 -9.50
CA MET A 801 9.38 -4.25 -8.35
C MET A 801 8.90 -2.90 -8.84
N THR A 802 7.63 -2.58 -8.58
CA THR A 802 7.06 -1.27 -8.90
C THR A 802 7.34 -0.30 -7.77
N MET A 803 8.14 0.71 -8.02
CA MET A 803 8.47 1.75 -7.04
C MET A 803 7.33 2.76 -6.91
N ARG A 804 7.04 3.17 -5.67
CA ARG A 804 6.17 4.31 -5.38
C ARG A 804 6.84 5.60 -5.87
N ARG A 805 6.07 6.44 -6.53
CA ARG A 805 6.53 7.74 -7.04
C ARG A 805 6.12 8.88 -6.12
N PRO A 806 6.90 9.97 -6.03
CA PRO A 806 6.48 11.19 -5.36
C PRO A 806 5.27 11.82 -6.04
N ILE A 807 4.44 12.51 -5.25
CA ILE A 807 3.44 13.43 -5.79
C ILE A 807 4.17 14.59 -6.48
N ASP A 808 3.73 14.96 -7.67
CA ASP A 808 4.26 16.13 -8.37
C ASP A 808 3.72 17.42 -7.71
N PRO A 809 4.57 18.22 -7.06
CA PRO A 809 4.11 19.44 -6.38
C PRO A 809 3.62 20.52 -7.34
N LYS A 810 3.90 20.37 -8.63
CA LYS A 810 3.45 21.30 -9.70
C LYS A 810 2.29 20.71 -10.50
N GLY A 811 1.94 19.49 -10.26
CA GLY A 811 0.85 18.80 -10.97
C GLY A 811 -0.52 19.37 -10.59
N ASP A 812 -1.48 19.28 -11.52
CA ASP A 812 -2.84 19.70 -11.29
C ASP A 812 -3.65 18.56 -10.62
N PHE A 813 -4.25 18.85 -9.47
CA PHE A 813 -5.11 17.92 -8.75
C PHE A 813 -6.53 17.95 -9.32
N ALA A 814 -6.72 17.32 -10.47
CA ALA A 814 -8.03 17.26 -11.11
C ALA A 814 -9.04 16.39 -10.36
N PHE A 815 -10.33 16.70 -10.45
CA PHE A 815 -11.40 15.84 -9.93
C PHE A 815 -11.35 14.46 -10.57
N HIS A 816 -11.67 13.42 -9.82
CA HIS A 816 -11.69 12.01 -10.25
C HIS A 816 -10.36 11.45 -10.76
N GLN A 817 -9.26 12.14 -10.53
CA GLN A 817 -7.96 11.66 -10.93
C GLN A 817 -7.15 11.24 -9.70
N PRO A 818 -6.31 10.22 -9.80
CA PRO A 818 -5.30 9.98 -8.79
C PRO A 818 -4.38 11.21 -8.66
N PRO A 819 -3.66 11.36 -7.53
CA PRO A 819 -2.70 12.47 -7.38
C PRO A 819 -1.74 12.50 -8.56
N PRO A 820 -1.39 13.70 -9.05
CA PRO A 820 -0.35 13.83 -10.07
C PRO A 820 0.98 13.30 -9.50
N LEU A 821 1.61 12.36 -10.18
CA LEU A 821 2.86 11.76 -9.75
C LEU A 821 4.00 12.17 -10.68
N LEU A 822 5.20 12.32 -10.13
CA LEU A 822 6.40 12.50 -10.95
C LEU A 822 6.54 11.33 -11.93
N GLU A 823 7.14 11.58 -13.09
CA GLU A 823 7.31 10.58 -14.15
C GLU A 823 8.17 9.39 -13.69
N ALA A 824 9.20 9.66 -12.89
CA ALA A 824 10.12 8.65 -12.37
C ALA A 824 10.08 8.55 -10.85
N ALA A 825 10.43 7.38 -10.33
CA ALA A 825 10.67 7.17 -8.89
C ALA A 825 12.10 7.58 -8.47
N SER A 826 13.00 7.80 -9.42
CA SER A 826 14.43 8.05 -9.22
C SER A 826 15.09 6.95 -8.40
N GLY A 827 14.90 5.70 -8.83
CA GLY A 827 15.60 4.56 -8.24
C GLY A 827 17.11 4.70 -8.38
N ASP A 828 17.86 4.49 -7.29
CA ASP A 828 19.31 4.63 -7.24
C ASP A 828 19.92 3.41 -6.55
N GLY A 829 20.97 3.50 -5.75
CA GLY A 829 21.66 2.38 -5.16
C GLY A 829 20.76 1.44 -4.34
N MET A 830 21.17 0.19 -4.21
CA MET A 830 20.37 -0.89 -3.61
C MET A 830 21.17 -1.77 -2.68
N ALA A 831 20.46 -2.38 -1.72
CA ALA A 831 21.01 -3.42 -0.84
C ALA A 831 20.01 -4.56 -0.68
N VAL A 832 20.50 -5.73 -0.22
CA VAL A 832 19.67 -6.90 0.09
C VAL A 832 20.01 -7.38 1.50
N ASP A 833 19.00 -7.66 2.33
CA ASP A 833 19.21 -8.22 3.65
C ASP A 833 19.26 -9.76 3.62
N ARG A 834 19.69 -10.37 4.73
CA ARG A 834 19.87 -11.84 4.86
C ARG A 834 18.58 -12.66 4.70
N VAL A 835 17.40 -12.03 4.77
CA VAL A 835 16.09 -12.68 4.51
C VAL A 835 15.59 -12.42 3.10
N GLY A 836 16.36 -11.68 2.27
CA GLY A 836 16.09 -11.45 0.86
C GLY A 836 15.22 -10.23 0.56
N ARG A 837 15.03 -9.30 1.52
CA ARG A 837 14.38 -8.01 1.25
C ARG A 837 15.30 -7.11 0.47
N TRP A 838 14.73 -6.39 -0.51
CA TRP A 838 15.42 -5.39 -1.31
C TRP A 838 15.19 -4.00 -0.74
N TYR A 839 16.24 -3.25 -0.55
CA TYR A 839 16.25 -1.85 -0.13
C TYR A 839 16.69 -1.02 -1.32
N VAL A 840 15.82 -0.12 -1.79
CA VAL A 840 16.07 0.68 -3.01
C VAL A 840 15.95 2.15 -2.66
N THR A 841 17.03 2.91 -2.81
CA THR A 841 16.98 4.36 -2.62
C THR A 841 16.17 5.01 -3.74
N SER A 842 15.45 6.06 -3.40
CA SER A 842 14.54 6.74 -4.33
C SER A 842 14.29 8.19 -3.91
N ALA A 843 13.53 8.92 -4.71
CA ALA A 843 13.13 10.29 -4.38
C ALA A 843 12.32 10.38 -3.07
N LEU A 844 11.56 9.34 -2.69
CA LEU A 844 10.78 9.30 -1.45
C LEU A 844 11.60 8.89 -0.21
N GLY A 845 12.67 8.15 -0.40
CA GLY A 845 13.43 7.50 0.65
C GLY A 845 13.88 6.12 0.25
N VAL A 846 14.13 5.23 1.22
CA VAL A 846 14.46 3.84 0.95
C VAL A 846 13.16 3.04 0.85
N GLN A 847 12.87 2.50 -0.32
CA GLN A 847 11.74 1.62 -0.55
C GLN A 847 12.14 0.17 -0.28
N VAL A 848 11.39 -0.50 0.59
CA VAL A 848 11.67 -1.87 0.99
C VAL A 848 10.71 -2.81 0.28
N PHE A 849 11.26 -3.80 -0.43
CA PHE A 849 10.48 -4.84 -1.12
C PHE A 849 10.76 -6.21 -0.53
N ASP A 850 9.76 -7.06 -0.52
CA ASP A 850 9.94 -8.47 -0.18
C ASP A 850 10.66 -9.25 -1.32
N PRO A 851 11.09 -10.50 -1.09
CA PRO A 851 11.77 -11.29 -2.11
C PRO A 851 10.97 -11.52 -3.41
N THR A 852 9.64 -11.33 -3.37
CA THR A 852 8.75 -11.47 -4.55
C THR A 852 8.51 -10.15 -5.27
N GLY A 853 9.11 -9.05 -4.80
CA GLY A 853 9.02 -7.72 -5.39
C GLY A 853 7.78 -6.92 -5.00
N ARG A 854 7.07 -7.29 -3.90
CA ARG A 854 5.96 -6.50 -3.35
C ARG A 854 6.51 -5.39 -2.47
N LEU A 855 6.01 -4.16 -2.63
CA LEU A 855 6.41 -3.03 -1.79
C LEU A 855 5.89 -3.22 -0.36
N CYS A 856 6.82 -3.31 0.61
CA CYS A 856 6.52 -3.45 2.03
C CYS A 856 6.43 -2.11 2.75
N GLY A 857 7.17 -1.10 2.29
CA GLY A 857 7.12 0.23 2.87
C GLY A 857 8.21 1.16 2.39
N VAL A 858 8.15 2.38 2.90
CA VAL A 858 9.10 3.45 2.58
C VAL A 858 9.67 4.03 3.87
N LEU A 859 10.97 3.96 4.04
CA LEU A 859 11.71 4.68 5.08
C LEU A 859 12.02 6.09 4.54
N PRO A 860 11.51 7.16 5.15
CA PRO A 860 11.70 8.51 4.63
C PRO A 860 13.18 8.92 4.66
N LYS A 861 13.55 9.83 3.77
CA LYS A 861 14.92 10.40 3.73
C LYS A 861 15.24 11.11 5.05
N PRO A 862 16.44 10.90 5.62
CA PRO A 862 16.89 11.67 6.79
C PRO A 862 16.95 13.17 6.52
N ALA A 863 17.43 13.57 5.33
CA ALA A 863 17.42 14.94 4.84
C ALA A 863 16.53 15.05 3.58
N PRO A 864 15.25 15.45 3.72
CA PRO A 864 14.26 15.40 2.64
C PRO A 864 14.62 16.17 1.37
N THR A 865 15.35 17.29 1.50
CA THR A 865 15.72 18.18 0.39
C THR A 865 16.98 17.75 -0.35
N LYS A 866 17.75 16.79 0.19
CA LYS A 866 18.99 16.30 -0.42
C LYS A 866 18.76 15.02 -1.21
N PRO A 867 19.56 14.76 -2.26
CA PRO A 867 19.49 13.49 -2.99
C PRO A 867 19.90 12.33 -2.08
N LEU A 868 19.20 11.21 -2.21
CA LEU A 868 19.51 9.93 -1.57
C LEU A 868 20.09 9.03 -2.67
N THR A 869 21.40 8.78 -2.65
CA THR A 869 22.08 8.11 -3.76
C THR A 869 22.18 6.61 -3.56
N SER A 870 22.62 6.14 -2.40
CA SER A 870 22.79 4.71 -2.22
C SER A 870 22.57 4.25 -0.78
N CYS A 871 22.51 2.92 -0.56
CA CYS A 871 22.38 2.32 0.75
C CYS A 871 23.13 0.99 0.84
N VAL A 872 23.52 0.60 2.06
CA VAL A 872 24.12 -0.70 2.36
C VAL A 872 23.76 -1.13 3.78
N LEU A 873 23.72 -2.45 4.00
CA LEU A 873 23.60 -3.04 5.34
C LEU A 873 24.99 -3.36 5.87
N ALA A 874 25.40 -2.70 6.93
CA ALA A 874 26.74 -2.80 7.51
C ALA A 874 26.69 -2.81 9.06
N GLY A 875 27.83 -2.66 9.72
CA GLY A 875 27.97 -2.72 11.16
C GLY A 875 27.92 -4.14 11.71
N PRO A 876 28.03 -4.32 13.03
CA PRO A 876 27.97 -5.65 13.63
C PRO A 876 26.69 -6.39 13.24
N GLY A 877 26.84 -7.62 12.72
CA GLY A 877 25.72 -8.44 12.25
C GLY A 877 24.97 -7.90 11.02
N HIS A 878 25.48 -6.87 10.34
CA HIS A 878 24.81 -6.20 9.20
C HIS A 878 23.40 -5.75 9.52
N GLU A 879 23.15 -5.28 10.75
CA GLU A 879 21.84 -4.82 11.22
C GLU A 879 21.63 -3.30 11.07
N TRP A 880 22.63 -2.58 10.56
CA TRP A 880 22.56 -1.14 10.36
C TRP A 880 22.42 -0.81 8.89
N LEU A 881 21.30 -0.18 8.55
CA LEU A 881 21.12 0.43 7.23
C LEU A 881 21.85 1.78 7.20
N TYR A 882 22.89 1.86 6.39
CA TYR A 882 23.59 3.11 6.08
C TYR A 882 23.06 3.69 4.78
N VAL A 883 22.93 5.01 4.72
CA VAL A 883 22.49 5.72 3.52
C VAL A 883 23.37 6.94 3.26
N THR A 884 23.63 7.21 1.99
CA THR A 884 24.31 8.42 1.50
C THR A 884 23.25 9.44 1.07
N ASN A 885 23.13 10.55 1.80
CA ASN A 885 22.11 11.58 1.58
C ASN A 885 22.73 12.95 1.39
N GLY A 886 23.20 13.21 0.16
CA GLY A 886 23.91 14.43 -0.24
C GLY A 886 25.30 14.53 0.36
N ASP A 887 25.51 15.48 1.27
CA ASP A 887 26.77 15.73 1.97
C ASP A 887 26.91 15.02 3.33
N THR A 888 26.00 14.10 3.63
CA THR A 888 25.89 13.47 4.95
C THR A 888 25.57 11.99 4.80
N ILE A 889 26.22 11.17 5.63
CA ILE A 889 25.93 9.76 5.77
C ILE A 889 25.12 9.56 7.05
N TYR A 890 24.03 8.84 6.94
CA TYR A 890 23.19 8.44 8.07
C TYR A 890 23.17 6.93 8.21
N ARG A 891 22.85 6.46 9.40
CA ARG A 891 22.57 5.04 9.65
C ARG A 891 21.34 4.89 10.54
N ARG A 892 20.71 3.74 10.44
CA ARG A 892 19.62 3.34 11.30
C ARG A 892 19.69 1.84 11.59
N ARG A 893 19.49 1.46 12.84
CA ARG A 893 19.42 0.04 13.20
C ARG A 893 18.08 -0.55 12.79
N LEU A 894 18.10 -1.74 12.23
CA LEU A 894 16.93 -2.51 11.82
C LEU A 894 16.84 -3.81 12.62
N ALA A 895 15.61 -4.25 12.90
CA ALA A 895 15.31 -5.55 13.49
C ALA A 895 15.30 -6.64 12.39
N ILE A 896 16.45 -6.85 11.75
CA ILE A 896 16.60 -7.92 10.77
C ILE A 896 16.73 -9.22 11.56
N GLY A 897 15.68 -10.03 11.61
CA GLY A 897 15.66 -11.31 12.34
C GLY A 897 16.83 -12.23 11.98
N PRO A 898 17.13 -13.27 12.80
CA PRO A 898 18.25 -14.21 12.58
C PRO A 898 18.09 -14.99 11.29
#